data_74cc61cc2f89d52eac3e81b92892233e
#
_entry.id   74cc61cc2f89d52eac3e81b92892233e
#
_cell.length_a   1.000
_cell.length_b   1.000
_cell.length_c   1.000
_cell.angle_alpha   90.00
_cell.angle_beta   90.00
_cell.angle_gamma   90.00
#
_symmetry.space_group_name_H-M   'P 1'
#
loop_
_entity.id
_entity.type
_entity.pdbx_description
1 polymer ?
#
loop_
_entity_poly.entity_id
_entity_poly.type
_entity_poly.pdbx_seq_one_letter_code
_entity_poly.pdbx_strand_id
1 'polypeptide(L)'
;LQQSGSYYHFFKKPRDFEALIDLKNVVNSASPAQATPMQSLNVYGSMDRVLQKNNEYAVGISMYSQRVGNYEFGNTENKKGWHTADGMLYLYNQDFAQFDEGYWATIDPYRLPGTTVDTRELVNGAYTGKRSPQSWVGGSNNGQVASIGMFLDKSNEGMNLVAKKYWFLLDGQIINLGSGITGTTDASIETILDNRMIHPQEVKLNQGSDKDNSWISLSAANPLNNIGYVFPNSMNTLDVQIEERSGRYGDINEYFVNDKTYTNTFAKISKNYGKTVENGTYEYLTVVGKTNEEIAALSKNKGYTVLENTANLQAIEAGNYVMMNTWNNDQEIAGLYAYDPMSVISEKIDNGVYRLTLANPLQNNASVSIKFDKGILEVVAADPEISVDQNIITLNSAGLNGSSRSITVKTTPEVTKEALEKLIQEQKEHQEKDYTASSWKVYSEALKQAQTVADQTTATQAEVDQAETELRSAVKQLVKVLTKEVDKTNLLKIIKENEKHQEKDYTASSWKVYSEALKQAQTVADQTTVTQAEVDQAEAKLRSAVEQLTLKNSGENKKEQKNGGDNGHLNTSAGVDQTGTKQVKPSSQGGFRKANQFLPSTGEKKSIALVIIGLLVIASGCLLVFRKSKSKK
;
A
#
# COMPACT_ATOMS: atom_id res chain seq x y z
N LEU A 1 32.36 -13.79 -7.62
CA LEU A 1 33.48 -14.36 -8.39
C LEU A 1 34.80 -13.61 -8.18
N GLN A 2 34.83 -12.27 -8.18
CA GLN A 2 36.06 -11.49 -7.98
C GLN A 2 36.70 -11.68 -6.62
N GLN A 3 35.94 -12.09 -5.59
CA GLN A 3 36.44 -12.30 -4.22
C GLN A 3 36.71 -13.75 -3.90
N SER A 4 36.33 -14.69 -4.74
CA SER A 4 36.48 -16.12 -4.51
C SER A 4 37.64 -16.68 -5.32
N GLY A 5 38.62 -17.28 -4.65
CA GLY A 5 39.71 -17.97 -5.33
C GLY A 5 39.31 -19.20 -6.14
N SER A 6 38.04 -19.59 -6.09
CA SER A 6 37.50 -20.78 -6.77
C SER A 6 37.44 -20.67 -8.30
N TYR A 7 37.42 -19.45 -8.87
CA TYR A 7 37.51 -19.27 -10.32
C TYR A 7 38.81 -19.77 -10.93
N TYR A 8 39.86 -19.93 -10.11
CA TYR A 8 41.16 -20.45 -10.55
C TYR A 8 41.05 -21.83 -11.18
N HIS A 9 40.11 -22.64 -10.77
CA HIS A 9 39.88 -23.97 -11.34
C HIS A 9 39.32 -23.94 -12.76
N PHE A 10 38.59 -22.92 -13.12
CA PHE A 10 38.03 -22.75 -14.48
C PHE A 10 39.15 -22.43 -15.51
N PHE A 11 40.18 -21.69 -15.09
CA PHE A 11 41.32 -21.37 -15.96
C PHE A 11 42.27 -22.54 -16.17
N LYS A 12 42.28 -23.50 -15.28
CA LYS A 12 43.17 -24.69 -15.37
C LYS A 12 42.64 -25.76 -16.31
N LYS A 13 41.31 -25.83 -16.53
CA LYS A 13 40.70 -26.85 -17.40
C LYS A 13 39.60 -26.20 -18.27
N PRO A 14 39.97 -25.39 -19.26
CA PRO A 14 39.00 -24.71 -20.10
C PRO A 14 38.24 -25.75 -20.96
N ARG A 15 36.91 -25.66 -20.93
CA ARG A 15 35.99 -26.45 -21.77
C ARG A 15 35.33 -25.60 -22.84
N ASP A 16 35.25 -24.30 -22.63
CA ASP A 16 34.65 -23.32 -23.51
C ASP A 16 35.50 -22.05 -23.46
N PHE A 17 36.00 -21.64 -24.61
CA PHE A 17 36.94 -20.54 -24.72
C PHE A 17 36.25 -19.17 -24.59
N GLU A 18 35.00 -19.03 -25.09
CA GLU A 18 34.23 -17.79 -24.99
C GLU A 18 33.80 -17.54 -23.54
N ALA A 19 33.25 -18.56 -22.88
CA ALA A 19 32.90 -18.49 -21.45
C ALA A 19 34.12 -18.16 -20.56
N LEU A 20 35.32 -18.59 -20.93
CA LEU A 20 36.56 -18.24 -20.26
C LEU A 20 36.98 -16.80 -20.44
N ILE A 21 36.80 -16.25 -21.66
CA ILE A 21 37.07 -14.83 -21.93
C ILE A 21 36.09 -13.97 -21.14
N ASP A 22 34.84 -14.31 -21.11
CA ASP A 22 33.81 -13.59 -20.36
C ASP A 22 34.06 -13.63 -18.86
N LEU A 23 34.38 -14.81 -18.33
CA LEU A 23 34.78 -14.97 -16.93
C LEU A 23 36.02 -14.14 -16.59
N LYS A 24 37.04 -14.14 -17.46
CA LYS A 24 38.24 -13.33 -17.32
C LYS A 24 37.93 -11.84 -17.32
N ASN A 25 37.04 -11.38 -18.20
CA ASN A 25 36.62 -10.00 -18.25
C ASN A 25 35.88 -9.57 -16.97
N VAL A 26 35.00 -10.42 -16.46
CA VAL A 26 34.32 -10.20 -15.17
C VAL A 26 35.30 -10.13 -14.00
N VAL A 27 36.28 -11.05 -13.95
CA VAL A 27 37.29 -11.10 -12.87
C VAL A 27 38.25 -9.91 -12.91
N ASN A 28 38.63 -9.47 -14.11
CA ASN A 28 39.58 -8.36 -14.29
C ASN A 28 38.92 -6.97 -14.37
N SER A 29 37.60 -6.88 -14.34
CA SER A 29 36.94 -5.58 -14.31
C SER A 29 37.31 -4.81 -13.04
N ALA A 30 37.84 -3.60 -13.21
CA ALA A 30 38.35 -2.76 -12.11
C ALA A 30 37.25 -2.21 -11.19
N SER A 31 36.00 -2.28 -11.62
CA SER A 31 34.82 -1.97 -10.83
C SER A 31 33.83 -3.09 -11.01
N PRO A 32 33.30 -3.67 -9.94
CA PRO A 32 32.08 -4.47 -10.07
C PRO A 32 31.06 -3.53 -10.70
N ALA A 33 30.57 -3.89 -11.90
CA ALA A 33 29.42 -3.21 -12.43
C ALA A 33 28.40 -3.15 -11.29
N GLN A 34 27.94 -1.97 -10.93
CA GLN A 34 26.75 -1.86 -10.08
C GLN A 34 25.68 -2.61 -10.86
N ALA A 35 25.43 -3.85 -10.46
CA ALA A 35 24.35 -4.60 -11.03
C ALA A 35 23.08 -3.77 -10.77
N THR A 36 22.41 -3.35 -11.82
CA THR A 36 21.06 -2.82 -11.69
C THR A 36 20.29 -3.86 -10.89
N PRO A 37 19.68 -3.49 -9.75
CA PRO A 37 18.95 -4.44 -8.95
C PRO A 37 17.98 -5.20 -9.84
N MET A 38 18.16 -6.50 -9.97
CA MET A 38 17.34 -7.29 -10.88
C MET A 38 16.03 -7.62 -10.16
N GLN A 39 14.97 -6.91 -10.54
CA GLN A 39 13.62 -7.32 -10.20
C GLN A 39 13.25 -8.52 -11.07
N SER A 40 12.75 -9.56 -10.46
CA SER A 40 12.31 -10.76 -11.17
C SER A 40 11.19 -11.46 -10.43
N LEU A 41 10.25 -11.97 -11.20
CA LEU A 41 9.16 -12.81 -10.71
C LEU A 41 9.03 -14.00 -11.66
N ASN A 42 9.34 -15.19 -11.16
CA ASN A 42 9.38 -16.39 -11.97
C ASN A 42 8.60 -17.53 -11.33
N VAL A 43 7.80 -18.20 -12.14
CA VAL A 43 7.13 -19.46 -11.78
C VAL A 43 7.80 -20.59 -12.55
N TYR A 44 8.47 -21.47 -11.82
CA TYR A 44 9.17 -22.63 -12.36
C TYR A 44 8.27 -23.86 -12.30
N GLY A 45 7.34 -23.97 -13.25
CA GLY A 45 6.28 -24.99 -13.25
C GLY A 45 6.81 -26.44 -13.22
N SER A 46 7.95 -26.72 -13.87
CA SER A 46 8.55 -28.06 -13.84
C SER A 46 9.30 -28.37 -12.54
N MET A 47 9.45 -27.40 -11.65
CA MET A 47 10.15 -27.55 -10.36
C MET A 47 9.20 -27.36 -9.16
N ASP A 48 7.97 -26.93 -9.41
CA ASP A 48 7.02 -26.49 -8.38
C ASP A 48 7.62 -25.42 -7.44
N ARG A 49 8.30 -24.42 -8.04
CA ARG A 49 8.99 -23.34 -7.33
C ARG A 49 8.56 -21.98 -7.87
N VAL A 50 8.53 -21.00 -6.96
CA VAL A 50 8.32 -19.59 -7.31
C VAL A 50 9.44 -18.77 -6.70
N LEU A 51 9.91 -17.77 -7.43
CA LEU A 51 10.86 -16.80 -6.93
C LEU A 51 10.40 -15.39 -7.31
N GLN A 52 10.21 -14.55 -6.31
CA GLN A 52 10.09 -13.10 -6.47
C GLN A 52 11.30 -12.43 -5.86
N LYS A 53 11.89 -11.49 -6.56
CA LYS A 53 12.98 -10.66 -6.08
C LYS A 53 12.73 -9.22 -6.48
N ASN A 54 12.87 -8.32 -5.53
CA ASN A 54 12.92 -6.88 -5.75
C ASN A 54 14.19 -6.28 -5.09
N ASN A 55 14.23 -4.97 -4.91
CA ASN A 55 15.39 -4.28 -4.34
C ASN A 55 15.55 -4.48 -2.83
N GLU A 56 14.50 -4.87 -2.15
CA GLU A 56 14.41 -4.91 -0.68
C GLU A 56 14.48 -6.34 -0.15
N TYR A 57 13.84 -7.29 -0.85
CA TYR A 57 13.76 -8.68 -0.42
C TYR A 57 13.68 -9.66 -1.60
N ALA A 58 13.85 -10.93 -1.28
CA ALA A 58 13.49 -12.02 -2.17
C ALA A 58 12.62 -13.04 -1.43
N VAL A 59 11.65 -13.59 -2.14
CA VAL A 59 10.78 -14.66 -1.64
C VAL A 59 10.87 -15.86 -2.56
N GLY A 60 11.15 -17.03 -1.95
CA GLY A 60 11.05 -18.32 -2.59
C GLY A 60 9.89 -19.13 -1.99
N ILE A 61 9.08 -19.79 -2.84
CA ILE A 61 8.03 -20.69 -2.39
C ILE A 61 8.37 -22.09 -2.88
N SER A 62 8.45 -23.03 -1.93
CA SER A 62 8.76 -24.44 -2.19
C SER A 62 7.53 -25.31 -2.06
N MET A 63 7.16 -25.94 -3.17
CA MET A 63 5.94 -26.75 -3.30
C MET A 63 6.27 -28.12 -3.87
N TYR A 64 5.33 -29.04 -3.84
CA TYR A 64 5.41 -30.34 -4.50
C TYR A 64 4.05 -30.76 -5.05
N SER A 65 4.06 -31.68 -6.01
CA SER A 65 2.87 -32.13 -6.71
C SER A 65 2.98 -33.59 -7.13
N GLN A 66 2.09 -34.04 -7.99
CA GLN A 66 2.22 -35.32 -8.68
C GLN A 66 3.48 -35.41 -9.56
N ARG A 67 4.04 -34.27 -9.97
CA ARG A 67 5.23 -34.17 -10.85
C ARG A 67 6.54 -34.16 -10.06
N VAL A 68 6.57 -33.47 -8.93
CA VAL A 68 7.76 -33.20 -8.12
C VAL A 68 7.58 -33.85 -6.74
N GLY A 69 8.57 -34.58 -6.26
CA GLY A 69 8.58 -35.17 -4.92
C GLY A 69 8.70 -34.12 -3.82
N ASN A 70 8.25 -34.46 -2.62
CA ASN A 70 8.25 -33.59 -1.47
C ASN A 70 9.69 -33.18 -1.02
N TYR A 71 10.55 -34.13 -0.75
CA TYR A 71 11.95 -33.91 -0.41
C TYR A 71 12.76 -35.17 -0.74
N GLU A 72 14.06 -35.07 -0.70
CA GLU A 72 14.98 -36.20 -0.88
C GLU A 72 15.73 -36.47 0.41
N PHE A 73 15.71 -37.72 0.85
CA PHE A 73 16.56 -38.27 1.87
C PHE A 73 17.36 -39.45 1.25
N GLY A 74 18.65 -39.45 1.41
CA GLY A 74 19.53 -40.52 0.93
C GLY A 74 20.90 -40.38 1.55
N ASN A 75 21.64 -41.48 1.63
CA ASN A 75 23.01 -41.48 2.18
C ASN A 75 23.11 -40.83 3.58
N THR A 76 22.06 -40.91 4.40
CA THR A 76 21.94 -40.27 5.72
C THR A 76 21.97 -38.72 5.70
N GLU A 77 21.72 -38.10 4.54
CA GLU A 77 21.61 -36.67 4.36
C GLU A 77 20.14 -36.24 4.36
N ASN A 78 19.84 -35.00 4.85
CA ASN A 78 18.51 -34.41 4.88
C ASN A 78 17.45 -35.26 5.63
N LYS A 79 17.84 -35.76 6.81
CA LYS A 79 17.04 -36.67 7.62
C LYS A 79 15.66 -36.16 8.00
N LYS A 80 15.46 -34.83 8.11
CA LYS A 80 14.26 -34.16 8.63
C LYS A 80 13.64 -33.18 7.61
N GLY A 81 13.81 -33.44 6.32
CA GLY A 81 13.29 -32.60 5.24
C GLY A 81 11.78 -32.67 4.99
N TRP A 82 11.02 -33.33 5.86
CA TRP A 82 9.62 -33.76 5.70
C TRP A 82 8.68 -32.70 5.15
N HIS A 83 8.83 -31.44 5.57
CA HIS A 83 7.91 -30.33 5.27
C HIS A 83 8.50 -29.24 4.39
N THR A 84 9.70 -29.44 3.84
CA THR A 84 10.41 -28.42 3.06
C THR A 84 9.74 -28.05 1.74
N ALA A 85 8.74 -28.85 1.30
CA ALA A 85 7.95 -28.59 0.10
C ALA A 85 6.45 -28.42 0.37
N ASP A 86 6.02 -28.30 1.63
CA ASP A 86 4.62 -28.12 2.00
C ASP A 86 4.15 -26.65 1.87
N GLY A 87 4.68 -25.93 0.88
CA GLY A 87 4.48 -24.49 0.70
C GLY A 87 5.41 -23.66 1.60
N MET A 88 6.63 -24.17 1.88
CA MET A 88 7.59 -23.41 2.66
C MET A 88 7.96 -22.10 1.96
N LEU A 89 7.94 -21.03 2.73
CA LEU A 89 8.24 -19.69 2.30
C LEU A 89 9.62 -19.26 2.79
N TYR A 90 10.53 -19.01 1.86
CA TYR A 90 11.86 -18.51 2.11
C TYR A 90 11.88 -17.00 1.92
N LEU A 91 11.88 -16.24 2.99
CA LEU A 91 11.95 -14.79 2.94
C LEU A 91 13.38 -14.32 3.25
N TYR A 92 14.04 -13.78 2.24
CA TYR A 92 15.34 -13.15 2.32
C TYR A 92 15.18 -11.63 2.31
N ASN A 93 15.64 -10.97 3.33
CA ASN A 93 15.82 -9.53 3.40
C ASN A 93 17.32 -9.19 3.47
N GLN A 94 17.73 -8.14 4.15
CA GLN A 94 19.15 -7.81 4.31
C GLN A 94 19.81 -8.53 5.49
N ASP A 95 19.08 -9.35 6.22
CA ASP A 95 19.63 -10.29 7.20
C ASP A 95 20.05 -11.58 6.48
N PHE A 96 21.29 -11.61 6.02
CA PHE A 96 21.85 -12.76 5.31
C PHE A 96 22.16 -13.95 6.23
N ALA A 97 22.13 -13.76 7.55
CA ALA A 97 22.36 -14.83 8.51
C ALA A 97 21.12 -15.73 8.70
N GLN A 98 19.94 -15.29 8.27
CA GLN A 98 18.65 -15.97 8.49
C GLN A 98 18.66 -17.46 8.18
N PHE A 99 19.29 -17.89 7.08
CA PHE A 99 19.34 -19.30 6.67
C PHE A 99 20.76 -19.88 6.77
N ASP A 100 21.64 -19.21 7.50
CA ASP A 100 23.01 -19.62 7.84
C ASP A 100 23.12 -19.84 9.37
N GLU A 101 24.29 -19.79 9.93
CA GLU A 101 24.60 -19.82 11.38
C GLU A 101 23.87 -20.91 12.17
N GLY A 102 23.65 -22.08 11.56
CA GLY A 102 22.99 -23.20 12.22
C GLY A 102 21.48 -23.22 12.12
N TYR A 103 20.86 -22.38 11.27
CA TYR A 103 19.39 -22.36 11.06
C TYR A 103 18.82 -23.76 10.90
N TRP A 104 19.31 -24.55 9.92
CA TRP A 104 18.78 -25.89 9.63
C TRP A 104 19.03 -26.91 10.75
N ALA A 105 20.07 -26.70 11.55
CA ALA A 105 20.37 -27.54 12.69
C ALA A 105 19.47 -27.27 13.89
N THR A 106 18.87 -26.06 13.97
CA THR A 106 18.15 -25.58 15.16
C THR A 106 16.67 -25.31 14.92
N ILE A 107 16.23 -25.06 13.66
CA ILE A 107 14.80 -24.87 13.36
C ILE A 107 13.98 -26.09 13.76
N ASP A 108 12.73 -25.88 14.18
CA ASP A 108 11.76 -26.96 14.32
C ASP A 108 11.39 -27.51 12.95
N PRO A 109 11.79 -28.74 12.58
CA PRO A 109 11.52 -29.29 11.24
C PRO A 109 10.03 -29.58 10.99
N TYR A 110 9.22 -29.60 12.06
CA TYR A 110 7.75 -29.71 11.95
C TYR A 110 7.09 -28.37 11.70
N ARG A 111 7.78 -27.25 11.90
CA ARG A 111 7.21 -25.90 11.85
C ARG A 111 8.05 -24.97 11.00
N LEU A 112 8.11 -25.26 9.69
CA LEU A 112 8.82 -24.41 8.73
C LEU A 112 7.92 -23.26 8.26
N PRO A 113 8.48 -22.07 7.99
CA PRO A 113 7.71 -20.89 7.57
C PRO A 113 6.79 -21.16 6.38
N GLY A 114 5.55 -20.70 6.42
CA GLY A 114 4.58 -20.81 5.32
C GLY A 114 3.88 -22.16 5.20
N THR A 115 4.24 -23.19 5.97
CA THR A 115 3.71 -24.55 5.84
C THR A 115 2.36 -24.72 6.54
N THR A 116 1.57 -25.71 6.06
CA THR A 116 0.40 -26.26 6.79
C THR A 116 0.68 -27.73 7.02
N VAL A 117 0.71 -28.15 8.28
CA VAL A 117 1.31 -29.42 8.70
C VAL A 117 0.48 -30.17 9.70
N ASP A 118 0.66 -31.48 9.71
CA ASP A 118 0.35 -32.39 10.80
C ASP A 118 1.64 -32.58 11.61
N THR A 119 1.60 -32.20 12.89
CA THR A 119 2.79 -32.16 13.74
C THR A 119 3.10 -33.47 14.45
N ARG A 120 2.56 -34.60 13.94
CA ARG A 120 2.87 -35.93 14.48
C ARG A 120 4.37 -36.25 14.35
N GLU A 121 4.86 -37.03 15.27
CA GLU A 121 6.25 -37.44 15.24
C GLU A 121 6.58 -38.30 14.00
N LEU A 122 7.68 -37.96 13.32
CA LEU A 122 8.17 -38.64 12.13
C LEU A 122 9.59 -39.18 12.36
N VAL A 123 9.85 -40.38 11.86
CA VAL A 123 11.19 -40.94 11.85
C VAL A 123 12.06 -40.31 10.76
N ASN A 124 13.38 -40.33 10.92
CA ASN A 124 14.32 -39.79 9.95
C ASN A 124 14.06 -40.39 8.56
N GLY A 125 13.98 -39.56 7.53
CA GLY A 125 13.76 -39.98 6.16
C GLY A 125 12.34 -40.44 5.84
N ALA A 126 11.39 -40.29 6.78
CA ALA A 126 9.98 -40.68 6.55
C ALA A 126 9.41 -40.04 5.28
N TYR A 127 8.76 -40.86 4.47
CA TYR A 127 8.05 -40.43 3.26
C TYR A 127 8.91 -39.69 2.21
N THR A 128 10.22 -39.91 2.19
CA THR A 128 11.11 -39.33 1.19
C THR A 128 10.67 -39.62 -0.24
N GLY A 129 10.77 -38.64 -1.13
CA GLY A 129 10.46 -38.75 -2.56
C GLY A 129 8.96 -38.99 -2.86
N LYS A 130 8.09 -38.90 -1.87
CA LYS A 130 6.63 -39.01 -2.11
C LYS A 130 6.14 -37.84 -2.94
N ARG A 131 5.26 -38.15 -3.86
CA ARG A 131 4.54 -37.19 -4.68
C ARG A 131 3.11 -37.04 -4.16
N SER A 132 2.58 -35.82 -4.27
CA SER A 132 1.17 -35.59 -3.99
C SER A 132 0.27 -36.33 -5.00
N PRO A 133 -0.93 -36.78 -4.65
CA PRO A 133 -1.93 -37.22 -5.63
C PRO A 133 -2.45 -36.04 -6.47
N GLN A 134 -2.16 -34.79 -6.07
CA GLN A 134 -2.66 -33.58 -6.72
C GLN A 134 -1.65 -32.99 -7.70
N SER A 135 -2.15 -32.51 -8.84
CA SER A 135 -1.34 -31.85 -9.87
C SER A 135 -1.40 -30.32 -9.80
N TRP A 136 -2.43 -29.75 -9.14
CA TRP A 136 -2.63 -28.32 -9.14
C TRP A 136 -1.59 -27.62 -8.27
N VAL A 137 -0.48 -27.19 -8.89
CA VAL A 137 0.61 -26.42 -8.28
C VAL A 137 1.20 -25.47 -9.31
N GLY A 138 1.39 -24.21 -8.93
CA GLY A 138 1.89 -23.14 -9.78
C GLY A 138 0.91 -21.97 -9.84
N GLY A 139 0.78 -21.32 -10.98
CA GLY A 139 -0.13 -20.19 -11.15
C GLY A 139 0.27 -19.23 -12.25
N SER A 140 -0.46 -18.13 -12.36
CA SER A 140 -0.25 -17.09 -13.34
C SER A 140 0.75 -16.03 -12.85
N ASN A 141 1.48 -15.46 -13.79
CA ASN A 141 2.51 -14.45 -13.57
C ASN A 141 2.60 -13.54 -14.79
N ASN A 142 2.46 -12.22 -14.61
CA ASN A 142 2.59 -11.23 -15.68
C ASN A 142 3.94 -10.47 -15.65
N GLY A 143 4.89 -10.91 -14.81
CA GLY A 143 6.19 -10.28 -14.61
C GLY A 143 6.22 -9.23 -13.50
N GLN A 144 5.07 -8.71 -13.08
CA GLN A 144 4.94 -7.71 -11.99
C GLN A 144 4.28 -8.32 -10.76
N VAL A 145 3.21 -9.08 -10.97
CA VAL A 145 2.45 -9.75 -9.92
C VAL A 145 2.23 -11.22 -10.28
N ALA A 146 2.00 -12.06 -9.27
CA ALA A 146 1.70 -13.47 -9.48
C ALA A 146 0.56 -13.97 -8.57
N SER A 147 -0.26 -14.83 -9.12
CA SER A 147 -1.33 -15.57 -8.44
C SER A 147 -0.92 -17.04 -8.38
N ILE A 148 -0.47 -17.49 -7.21
CA ILE A 148 0.14 -18.80 -7.00
C ILE A 148 -0.74 -19.67 -6.10
N GLY A 149 -0.85 -20.94 -6.41
CA GLY A 149 -1.55 -21.89 -5.56
C GLY A 149 -0.88 -23.25 -5.47
N MET A 150 -1.23 -23.97 -4.42
CA MET A 150 -0.84 -25.36 -4.18
C MET A 150 -1.99 -26.13 -3.56
N PHE A 151 -2.40 -27.22 -4.20
CA PHE A 151 -3.24 -28.21 -3.53
C PHE A 151 -2.35 -29.16 -2.73
N LEU A 152 -2.17 -28.85 -1.45
CA LEU A 152 -1.49 -29.73 -0.51
C LEU A 152 -2.38 -30.93 -0.22
N ASP A 153 -1.84 -32.14 -0.41
CA ASP A 153 -2.52 -33.39 -0.08
C ASP A 153 -1.46 -34.40 0.40
N LYS A 154 -1.53 -34.70 1.69
CA LYS A 154 -0.56 -35.54 2.40
C LYS A 154 -0.97 -37.02 2.47
N SER A 155 -2.02 -37.45 1.73
CA SER A 155 -2.53 -38.83 1.81
C SER A 155 -1.50 -39.88 1.40
N ASN A 156 -0.66 -39.58 0.39
CA ASN A 156 0.45 -40.47 -0.01
C ASN A 156 1.59 -40.55 1.03
N GLU A 157 1.52 -39.71 2.04
CA GLU A 157 2.41 -39.71 3.21
C GLU A 157 1.73 -40.28 4.46
N GLY A 158 0.60 -40.94 4.29
CA GLY A 158 -0.15 -41.56 5.39
C GLY A 158 -0.76 -40.56 6.38
N MET A 159 -0.91 -39.29 5.97
CA MET A 159 -1.50 -38.24 6.76
C MET A 159 -2.85 -37.84 6.21
N ASN A 160 -3.85 -37.71 7.08
CA ASN A 160 -5.17 -37.22 6.69
C ASN A 160 -5.17 -35.69 6.78
N LEU A 161 -4.50 -35.02 5.81
CA LEU A 161 -4.40 -33.56 5.74
C LEU A 161 -4.44 -33.11 4.28
N VAL A 162 -5.40 -32.22 4.00
CA VAL A 162 -5.50 -31.50 2.73
C VAL A 162 -5.65 -30.00 2.99
N ALA A 163 -5.17 -29.17 2.06
CA ALA A 163 -5.32 -27.71 2.12
C ALA A 163 -5.19 -27.09 0.73
N LYS A 164 -5.95 -26.03 0.46
CA LYS A 164 -5.72 -25.12 -0.67
C LYS A 164 -4.92 -23.94 -0.17
N LYS A 165 -3.71 -23.77 -0.65
CA LYS A 165 -2.78 -22.72 -0.23
C LYS A 165 -2.57 -21.74 -1.36
N TYR A 166 -2.48 -20.42 -1.02
CA TYR A 166 -2.32 -19.34 -1.97
C TYR A 166 -1.36 -18.28 -1.53
N TRP A 167 -0.71 -17.73 -2.52
CA TRP A 167 0.16 -16.58 -2.41
C TRP A 167 -0.11 -15.63 -3.57
N PHE A 168 -0.63 -14.45 -3.27
CA PHE A 168 -0.69 -13.36 -4.23
C PHE A 168 0.52 -12.46 -3.97
N LEU A 169 1.43 -12.47 -4.93
CA LEU A 169 2.70 -11.74 -4.86
C LEU A 169 2.54 -10.41 -5.58
N LEU A 170 2.52 -9.32 -4.83
CA LEU A 170 2.51 -7.96 -5.33
C LEU A 170 3.83 -7.28 -4.98
N ASP A 171 4.07 -6.06 -5.48
CA ASP A 171 5.25 -5.31 -5.07
C ASP A 171 5.14 -4.90 -3.59
N GLY A 172 6.12 -5.33 -2.79
CA GLY A 172 6.17 -5.04 -1.35
C GLY A 172 5.17 -5.79 -0.47
N GLN A 173 4.33 -6.67 -1.03
CA GLN A 173 3.26 -7.36 -0.30
C GLN A 173 3.14 -8.83 -0.72
N ILE A 174 3.00 -9.71 0.28
CA ILE A 174 2.71 -11.13 0.07
C ILE A 174 1.40 -11.43 0.80
N ILE A 175 0.32 -11.60 0.03
CA ILE A 175 -0.99 -11.94 0.58
C ILE A 175 -1.09 -13.45 0.62
N ASN A 176 -1.30 -13.98 1.82
CA ASN A 176 -1.34 -15.41 2.09
C ASN A 176 -2.77 -15.82 2.45
N LEU A 177 -3.38 -16.68 1.63
CA LEU A 177 -4.68 -17.26 1.90
C LEU A 177 -4.59 -18.78 2.00
N GLY A 178 -5.48 -19.36 2.78
CA GLY A 178 -5.69 -20.80 2.82
C GLY A 178 -7.13 -21.13 3.09
N SER A 179 -7.61 -22.21 2.48
CA SER A 179 -8.97 -22.70 2.66
C SER A 179 -9.07 -24.21 2.47
N GLY A 180 -10.23 -24.76 2.77
CA GLY A 180 -10.45 -26.19 2.67
C GLY A 180 -9.44 -27.00 3.48
N ILE A 181 -8.88 -26.44 4.56
CA ILE A 181 -7.96 -27.15 5.43
C ILE A 181 -8.76 -28.17 6.19
N THR A 182 -8.54 -29.43 5.88
CA THR A 182 -9.29 -30.53 6.45
C THR A 182 -8.33 -31.65 6.84
N GLY A 183 -8.48 -32.16 8.05
CA GLY A 183 -7.63 -33.24 8.51
C GLY A 183 -7.92 -33.69 9.93
N THR A 184 -7.36 -34.86 10.28
CA THR A 184 -7.42 -35.45 11.62
C THR A 184 -6.09 -36.09 11.96
N THR A 185 -5.61 -35.86 13.17
CA THR A 185 -4.33 -36.37 13.68
C THR A 185 -4.38 -36.62 15.18
N ASP A 186 -3.44 -37.38 15.70
CA ASP A 186 -3.26 -37.57 17.16
C ASP A 186 -2.46 -36.43 17.79
N ALA A 187 -1.78 -35.59 16.97
CA ALA A 187 -1.00 -34.42 17.40
C ALA A 187 -1.78 -33.11 17.21
N SER A 188 -1.29 -32.20 16.38
CA SER A 188 -2.02 -30.97 15.98
C SER A 188 -1.86 -30.69 14.49
N ILE A 189 -2.88 -30.06 13.90
CA ILE A 189 -2.80 -29.45 12.57
C ILE A 189 -2.56 -27.97 12.77
N GLU A 190 -1.49 -27.48 12.13
CA GLU A 190 -1.04 -26.11 12.28
C GLU A 190 -0.75 -25.47 10.92
N THR A 191 -1.03 -24.19 10.76
CA THR A 191 -0.44 -23.34 9.71
C THR A 191 0.61 -22.46 10.34
N ILE A 192 1.84 -22.56 9.86
CA ILE A 192 3.00 -21.79 10.33
C ILE A 192 3.13 -20.57 9.44
N LEU A 193 2.82 -19.40 9.99
CA LEU A 193 2.91 -18.15 9.25
C LEU A 193 4.37 -17.75 9.05
N ASP A 194 5.13 -17.80 10.14
CA ASP A 194 6.59 -17.71 10.13
C ASP A 194 7.19 -18.44 11.34
N ASN A 195 8.44 -18.81 11.20
CA ASN A 195 9.30 -19.30 12.28
C ASN A 195 10.70 -18.74 12.03
N ARG A 196 10.87 -17.48 12.38
CA ARG A 196 12.03 -16.67 12.04
C ARG A 196 13.13 -16.81 13.06
N MET A 197 14.34 -17.15 12.63
CA MET A 197 15.52 -17.03 13.49
C MET A 197 15.75 -15.54 13.78
N ILE A 198 15.89 -15.21 15.06
CA ILE A 198 16.07 -13.84 15.51
C ILE A 198 17.27 -13.72 16.44
N HIS A 199 17.87 -12.54 16.46
CA HIS A 199 18.85 -12.15 17.46
C HIS A 199 18.15 -11.27 18.50
N PRO A 200 17.77 -11.77 19.70
CA PRO A 200 16.91 -11.06 20.64
C PRO A 200 17.44 -9.69 21.11
N GLN A 201 18.73 -9.45 20.96
CA GLN A 201 19.34 -8.15 21.27
C GLN A 201 19.11 -7.12 20.15
N GLU A 202 18.81 -7.55 18.94
CA GLU A 202 18.71 -6.71 17.74
C GLU A 202 17.30 -6.68 17.17
N VAL A 203 16.48 -7.71 17.41
CA VAL A 203 15.12 -7.85 16.87
C VAL A 203 14.12 -7.84 18.00
N LYS A 204 13.11 -6.99 17.89
CA LYS A 204 11.99 -6.90 18.84
C LYS A 204 10.70 -7.38 18.19
N LEU A 205 9.99 -8.23 18.92
CA LEU A 205 8.64 -8.61 18.59
C LEU A 205 7.68 -7.56 19.16
N ASN A 206 6.89 -6.94 18.29
CA ASN A 206 5.83 -6.00 18.66
C ASN A 206 4.48 -6.53 18.15
N GLN A 207 3.41 -6.12 18.78
CA GLN A 207 2.06 -6.49 18.38
C GLN A 207 1.08 -5.39 18.71
N GLY A 208 0.02 -5.31 17.93
CA GLY A 208 -1.09 -4.39 18.15
C GLY A 208 -2.38 -4.97 17.62
N SER A 209 -3.48 -4.51 18.19
CA SER A 209 -4.83 -4.90 17.76
C SER A 209 -5.78 -3.72 17.83
N ASP A 210 -6.76 -3.68 16.92
CA ASP A 210 -7.89 -2.77 16.91
C ASP A 210 -9.13 -3.57 16.52
N LYS A 211 -10.11 -3.64 17.43
CA LYS A 211 -11.39 -4.37 17.36
C LYS A 211 -11.38 -5.68 16.54
N ASP A 212 -11.17 -5.58 15.22
CA ASP A 212 -11.28 -6.70 14.28
C ASP A 212 -9.97 -7.02 13.55
N ASN A 213 -8.94 -6.18 13.71
CA ASN A 213 -7.67 -6.34 13.01
C ASN A 213 -6.51 -6.40 14.01
N SER A 214 -5.53 -7.22 13.72
CA SER A 214 -4.31 -7.31 14.50
C SER A 214 -3.07 -7.31 13.61
N TRP A 215 -1.94 -6.99 14.17
CA TRP A 215 -0.66 -7.05 13.51
C TRP A 215 0.44 -7.48 14.46
N ILE A 216 1.46 -8.10 13.89
CA ILE A 216 2.71 -8.47 14.56
C ILE A 216 3.85 -7.93 13.73
N SER A 217 4.91 -7.45 14.35
CA SER A 217 6.16 -7.12 13.66
C SER A 217 7.37 -7.69 14.36
N LEU A 218 8.34 -8.07 13.55
CA LEU A 218 9.72 -8.30 13.96
C LEU A 218 10.53 -7.08 13.52
N SER A 219 10.80 -6.17 14.45
CA SER A 219 11.49 -4.91 14.19
C SER A 219 12.98 -5.04 14.49
N ALA A 220 13.81 -4.81 13.50
CA ALA A 220 15.27 -4.84 13.58
C ALA A 220 15.88 -3.44 13.72
N ALA A 221 17.15 -3.36 14.12
CA ALA A 221 17.93 -2.12 14.14
C ALA A 221 18.05 -1.48 12.74
N ASN A 222 18.18 -2.30 11.69
CA ASN A 222 18.02 -1.86 10.31
C ASN A 222 16.55 -2.01 9.88
N PRO A 223 15.82 -0.92 9.62
CA PRO A 223 14.40 -0.99 9.26
C PRO A 223 14.10 -1.84 8.00
N LEU A 224 15.05 -1.97 7.08
CA LEU A 224 14.90 -2.82 5.89
C LEU A 224 14.80 -4.31 6.25
N ASN A 225 15.17 -4.69 7.46
CA ASN A 225 15.00 -6.04 7.98
C ASN A 225 13.69 -6.25 8.76
N ASN A 226 12.89 -5.21 8.93
CA ASN A 226 11.58 -5.35 9.55
C ASN A 226 10.68 -6.28 8.74
N ILE A 227 9.93 -7.12 9.43
CA ILE A 227 8.89 -7.95 8.83
C ILE A 227 7.59 -7.71 9.59
N GLY A 228 6.55 -7.35 8.86
CA GLY A 228 5.20 -7.15 9.39
C GLY A 228 4.25 -8.25 8.93
N TYR A 229 3.37 -8.66 9.84
CA TYR A 229 2.26 -9.58 9.58
C TYR A 229 0.98 -8.88 9.99
N VAL A 230 0.03 -8.77 9.05
CA VAL A 230 -1.27 -8.16 9.29
C VAL A 230 -2.35 -9.23 9.18
N PHE A 231 -3.25 -9.25 10.15
CA PHE A 231 -4.33 -10.21 10.26
C PHE A 231 -5.67 -9.47 10.19
N PRO A 232 -6.29 -9.40 9.01
CA PRO A 232 -7.67 -8.93 8.90
C PRO A 232 -8.60 -9.95 9.55
N ASN A 233 -9.61 -9.48 10.27
CA ASN A 233 -10.55 -10.33 11.00
C ASN A 233 -9.89 -11.14 12.14
N SER A 234 -9.32 -10.43 13.10
CA SER A 234 -8.60 -10.90 14.28
C SER A 234 -8.49 -12.42 14.40
N MET A 235 -7.35 -12.99 14.06
CA MET A 235 -7.11 -14.41 14.24
C MET A 235 -6.97 -14.71 15.74
N ASN A 236 -8.09 -14.90 16.43
CA ASN A 236 -8.16 -15.15 17.87
C ASN A 236 -7.43 -16.43 18.35
N THR A 237 -6.79 -17.15 17.42
CA THR A 237 -6.12 -18.43 17.65
C THR A 237 -4.66 -18.43 17.23
N LEU A 238 -4.03 -17.25 17.14
CA LEU A 238 -2.59 -17.18 16.88
C LEU A 238 -1.81 -17.60 18.12
N ASP A 239 -0.86 -18.48 17.90
CA ASP A 239 0.18 -18.84 18.85
C ASP A 239 1.47 -18.13 18.47
N VAL A 240 1.94 -17.23 19.34
CA VAL A 240 3.16 -16.44 19.16
C VAL A 240 4.13 -16.82 20.26
N GLN A 241 5.25 -17.39 19.88
CA GLN A 241 6.25 -17.89 20.83
C GLN A 241 7.65 -17.41 20.43
N ILE A 242 8.45 -17.10 21.44
CA ILE A 242 9.91 -16.95 21.29
C ILE A 242 10.53 -18.12 22.02
N GLU A 243 11.28 -18.93 21.30
CA GLU A 243 11.92 -20.13 21.84
C GLU A 243 13.39 -20.20 21.48
N GLU A 244 14.22 -20.69 22.40
CA GLU A 244 15.60 -21.04 22.14
C GLU A 244 15.71 -22.52 21.79
N ARG A 245 16.43 -22.83 20.72
CA ARG A 245 16.60 -24.20 20.23
C ARG A 245 18.09 -24.48 19.97
N SER A 246 18.50 -25.66 20.36
CA SER A 246 19.86 -26.13 20.11
C SER A 246 19.86 -27.36 19.21
N GLY A 247 20.86 -27.49 18.37
CA GLY A 247 21.01 -28.61 17.46
C GLY A 247 22.36 -28.63 16.76
N ARG A 248 22.60 -29.69 16.03
CA ARG A 248 23.85 -29.94 15.30
C ARG A 248 23.52 -30.36 13.87
N TYR A 249 24.38 -30.02 12.93
CA TYR A 249 24.21 -30.48 11.55
C TYR A 249 24.29 -32.01 11.42
N GLY A 250 25.06 -32.70 12.29
CA GLY A 250 25.09 -34.16 12.37
C GLY A 250 23.75 -34.82 12.69
N ASP A 251 22.83 -34.08 13.34
CA ASP A 251 21.46 -34.54 13.63
C ASP A 251 20.59 -34.64 12.37
N ILE A 252 20.98 -33.95 11.29
CA ILE A 252 20.26 -33.92 10.00
C ILE A 252 21.08 -34.42 8.81
N ASN A 253 22.41 -34.53 8.95
CA ASN A 253 23.31 -35.02 7.92
C ASN A 253 24.57 -35.64 8.57
N GLU A 254 24.77 -36.96 8.45
CA GLU A 254 25.87 -37.65 9.09
C GLU A 254 27.26 -37.37 8.49
N TYR A 255 27.32 -36.80 7.28
CA TYR A 255 28.59 -36.40 6.67
C TYR A 255 29.17 -35.09 7.21
N PHE A 256 28.48 -34.45 8.14
CA PHE A 256 28.96 -33.20 8.74
C PHE A 256 30.08 -33.52 9.77
N VAL A 257 31.32 -33.27 9.39
CA VAL A 257 32.54 -33.69 10.16
C VAL A 257 32.80 -32.76 11.35
N ASN A 258 32.38 -31.52 11.30
CA ASN A 258 32.50 -30.52 12.39
C ASN A 258 31.18 -30.35 13.09
N ASP A 259 30.91 -31.22 14.02
CA ASP A 259 29.61 -31.30 14.69
C ASP A 259 29.50 -30.32 15.87
N LYS A 260 29.60 -29.03 15.55
CA LYS A 260 29.41 -27.94 16.49
C LYS A 260 27.93 -27.86 16.88
N THR A 261 27.66 -27.70 18.17
CA THR A 261 26.32 -27.34 18.64
C THR A 261 26.06 -25.87 18.38
N TYR A 262 24.92 -25.59 17.73
CA TYR A 262 24.37 -24.26 17.52
C TYR A 262 23.22 -24.06 18.47
N THR A 263 23.04 -22.83 18.92
CA THR A 263 21.89 -22.43 19.72
C THR A 263 21.37 -21.11 19.15
N ASN A 264 20.10 -21.11 18.70
CA ASN A 264 19.45 -19.97 18.08
C ASN A 264 18.09 -19.72 18.69
N THR A 265 17.65 -18.47 18.64
CA THR A 265 16.32 -18.06 19.09
C THR A 265 15.41 -17.89 17.90
N PHE A 266 14.17 -18.36 18.02
CA PHE A 266 13.16 -18.28 16.97
C PHE A 266 11.91 -17.54 17.46
N ALA A 267 11.37 -16.69 16.60
CA ALA A 267 10.04 -16.12 16.74
C ALA A 267 9.09 -16.94 15.85
N LYS A 268 8.25 -17.75 16.47
CA LYS A 268 7.24 -18.57 15.81
C LYS A 268 5.88 -17.90 15.87
N ILE A 269 5.21 -17.80 14.73
CA ILE A 269 3.85 -17.31 14.60
C ILE A 269 3.05 -18.41 13.87
N SER A 270 2.07 -18.99 14.53
CA SER A 270 1.29 -20.08 13.96
C SER A 270 -0.19 -20.00 14.31
N LYS A 271 -1.03 -20.63 13.50
CA LYS A 271 -2.43 -20.90 13.78
C LYS A 271 -2.60 -22.40 14.03
N ASN A 272 -3.06 -22.74 15.22
CA ASN A 272 -3.34 -24.12 15.62
C ASN A 272 -4.83 -24.43 15.45
N TYR A 273 -5.15 -25.48 14.72
CA TYR A 273 -6.52 -25.95 14.49
C TYR A 273 -6.91 -27.10 15.43
N GLY A 274 -6.00 -27.57 16.28
CA GLY A 274 -6.21 -28.75 17.12
C GLY A 274 -6.01 -30.07 16.36
N LYS A 275 -6.61 -31.12 16.89
CA LYS A 275 -6.48 -32.50 16.34
C LYS A 275 -7.34 -32.75 15.12
N THR A 276 -8.43 -32.02 14.96
CA THR A 276 -9.38 -32.18 13.85
C THR A 276 -9.78 -30.80 13.35
N VAL A 277 -9.73 -30.63 12.04
CA VAL A 277 -10.19 -29.42 11.35
C VAL A 277 -11.00 -29.83 10.12
N GLU A 278 -12.06 -29.09 9.85
CA GLU A 278 -12.89 -29.22 8.65
C GLU A 278 -13.09 -27.82 8.06
N ASN A 279 -12.73 -27.67 6.79
CA ASN A 279 -12.82 -26.42 6.04
C ASN A 279 -12.16 -25.21 6.74
N GLY A 280 -11.06 -25.44 7.45
CA GLY A 280 -10.28 -24.37 8.06
C GLY A 280 -9.77 -23.37 7.03
N THR A 281 -9.61 -22.12 7.47
CA THR A 281 -9.12 -21.02 6.62
C THR A 281 -8.05 -20.20 7.33
N TYR A 282 -7.26 -19.47 6.55
CA TYR A 282 -6.43 -18.38 7.05
C TYR A 282 -6.34 -17.24 6.03
N GLU A 283 -6.07 -16.06 6.52
CA GLU A 283 -5.71 -14.88 5.76
C GLU A 283 -4.66 -14.09 6.55
N TYR A 284 -3.55 -13.76 5.92
CA TYR A 284 -2.60 -12.79 6.46
C TYR A 284 -1.79 -12.12 5.36
N LEU A 285 -1.37 -10.89 5.62
CA LEU A 285 -0.47 -10.12 4.78
C LEU A 285 0.92 -10.12 5.41
N THR A 286 1.95 -10.40 4.60
CA THR A 286 3.36 -10.22 4.98
C THR A 286 3.93 -9.04 4.23
N VAL A 287 4.60 -8.13 4.95
CA VAL A 287 5.30 -6.95 4.39
C VAL A 287 6.71 -6.86 4.94
N VAL A 288 7.63 -6.34 4.14
CA VAL A 288 9.05 -6.21 4.48
C VAL A 288 9.45 -4.73 4.47
N GLY A 289 10.36 -4.33 5.35
CA GLY A 289 10.91 -2.98 5.38
C GLY A 289 9.96 -1.90 5.92
N LYS A 290 8.84 -2.28 6.54
CA LYS A 290 7.82 -1.35 7.07
C LYS A 290 8.02 -1.05 8.55
N THR A 291 7.74 0.20 8.96
CA THR A 291 7.71 0.59 10.37
C THR A 291 6.46 0.03 11.07
N ASN A 292 6.45 0.04 12.40
CA ASN A 292 5.28 -0.40 13.18
C ASN A 292 4.03 0.45 12.89
N GLU A 293 4.21 1.75 12.64
CA GLU A 293 3.15 2.68 12.30
C GLU A 293 2.54 2.36 10.91
N GLU A 294 3.40 2.06 9.93
CA GLU A 294 2.95 1.63 8.60
C GLU A 294 2.22 0.29 8.65
N ILE A 295 2.72 -0.68 9.44
CA ILE A 295 2.07 -1.99 9.63
C ILE A 295 0.72 -1.81 10.34
N ALA A 296 0.64 -0.96 11.36
CA ALA A 296 -0.60 -0.63 12.04
C ALA A 296 -1.61 0.10 11.11
N ALA A 297 -1.12 0.93 10.18
CA ALA A 297 -1.98 1.55 9.17
C ALA A 297 -2.51 0.51 8.16
N LEU A 298 -1.67 -0.42 7.72
CA LEU A 298 -2.06 -1.53 6.85
C LEU A 298 -3.07 -2.47 7.53
N SER A 299 -3.04 -2.63 8.85
CA SER A 299 -4.05 -3.42 9.55
C SER A 299 -5.45 -2.81 9.44
N LYS A 300 -5.56 -1.49 9.29
CA LYS A 300 -6.82 -0.76 9.09
C LYS A 300 -7.25 -0.68 7.63
N ASN A 301 -6.27 -0.58 6.73
CA ASN A 301 -6.51 -0.54 5.28
C ASN A 301 -5.41 -1.34 4.58
N LYS A 302 -5.67 -2.60 4.34
CA LYS A 302 -4.72 -3.56 3.79
C LYS A 302 -4.40 -3.38 2.30
N GLY A 303 -5.12 -2.50 1.60
CA GLY A 303 -4.90 -2.20 0.19
C GLY A 303 -5.39 -3.29 -0.78
N TYR A 304 -6.07 -4.32 -0.28
CA TYR A 304 -6.71 -5.35 -1.09
C TYR A 304 -8.03 -5.83 -0.45
N THR A 305 -8.87 -6.41 -1.26
CA THR A 305 -10.12 -7.07 -0.85
C THR A 305 -10.04 -8.55 -1.20
N VAL A 306 -10.35 -9.42 -0.24
CA VAL A 306 -10.58 -10.84 -0.53
C VAL A 306 -12.00 -10.96 -1.08
N LEU A 307 -12.11 -11.31 -2.35
CA LEU A 307 -13.39 -11.51 -3.03
C LEU A 307 -13.96 -12.88 -2.67
N GLU A 308 -13.09 -13.91 -2.59
CA GLU A 308 -13.43 -15.24 -2.15
C GLU A 308 -12.23 -15.98 -1.55
N ASN A 309 -12.47 -16.83 -0.53
CA ASN A 309 -11.47 -17.74 0.04
C ASN A 309 -12.14 -19.05 0.45
N THR A 310 -12.46 -19.88 -0.54
CA THR A 310 -13.13 -21.17 -0.36
C THR A 310 -12.30 -22.32 -0.94
N ALA A 311 -12.73 -23.56 -0.70
CA ALA A 311 -12.09 -24.75 -1.28
C ALA A 311 -12.23 -24.83 -2.81
N ASN A 312 -13.10 -24.02 -3.43
CA ASN A 312 -13.36 -24.02 -4.87
C ASN A 312 -12.63 -22.91 -5.61
N LEU A 313 -12.49 -21.75 -4.97
CA LEU A 313 -11.99 -20.53 -5.57
C LEU A 313 -11.34 -19.65 -4.51
N GLN A 314 -10.19 -19.06 -4.83
CA GLN A 314 -9.70 -17.90 -4.12
C GLN A 314 -9.45 -16.76 -5.09
N ALA A 315 -9.89 -15.57 -4.67
CA ALA A 315 -9.71 -14.37 -5.47
C ALA A 315 -9.52 -13.15 -4.58
N ILE A 316 -8.73 -12.23 -5.09
CA ILE A 316 -8.54 -10.90 -4.50
C ILE A 316 -8.71 -9.82 -5.56
N GLU A 317 -9.06 -8.63 -5.10
CA GLU A 317 -8.90 -7.39 -5.83
C GLU A 317 -7.85 -6.51 -5.11
N ALA A 318 -6.86 -6.02 -5.86
CA ALA A 318 -5.79 -5.18 -5.34
C ALA A 318 -5.38 -4.15 -6.39
N GLY A 319 -5.70 -2.88 -6.15
CA GLY A 319 -5.47 -1.81 -7.11
C GLY A 319 -6.20 -2.06 -8.43
N ASN A 320 -5.44 -2.18 -9.52
CA ASN A 320 -5.98 -2.46 -10.86
C ASN A 320 -6.02 -3.96 -11.22
N TYR A 321 -5.74 -4.84 -10.25
CA TYR A 321 -5.70 -6.28 -10.45
C TYR A 321 -6.90 -6.99 -9.82
N VAL A 322 -7.50 -7.91 -10.57
CA VAL A 322 -8.28 -9.04 -10.03
C VAL A 322 -7.48 -10.29 -10.27
N MET A 323 -7.18 -11.04 -9.24
CA MET A 323 -6.35 -12.24 -9.30
C MET A 323 -7.13 -13.41 -8.72
N MET A 324 -7.21 -14.50 -9.47
CA MET A 324 -7.96 -15.68 -9.02
C MET A 324 -7.26 -17.00 -9.35
N ASN A 325 -7.54 -18.00 -8.51
CA ASN A 325 -7.19 -19.39 -8.73
C ASN A 325 -8.44 -20.26 -8.51
N THR A 326 -8.79 -21.04 -9.50
CA THR A 326 -9.94 -21.96 -9.43
C THR A 326 -9.46 -23.39 -9.34
N TRP A 327 -10.10 -24.20 -8.48
CA TRP A 327 -9.76 -25.62 -8.30
C TRP A 327 -10.71 -26.53 -9.04
N ASN A 328 -11.93 -26.06 -9.27
CA ASN A 328 -13.01 -26.78 -9.91
C ASN A 328 -13.45 -26.01 -11.17
N ASN A 329 -14.18 -26.71 -12.02
CA ASN A 329 -14.86 -26.12 -13.16
C ASN A 329 -15.95 -25.12 -12.73
N ASP A 330 -16.35 -24.26 -13.64
CA ASP A 330 -17.53 -23.41 -13.53
C ASP A 330 -17.50 -22.47 -12.31
N GLN A 331 -16.41 -21.74 -12.17
CA GLN A 331 -16.23 -20.75 -11.10
C GLN A 331 -16.31 -19.33 -11.65
N GLU A 332 -17.07 -18.47 -10.97
CA GLU A 332 -17.30 -17.09 -11.38
C GLU A 332 -16.95 -16.10 -10.24
N ILE A 333 -16.21 -15.05 -10.59
CA ILE A 333 -15.91 -13.93 -9.70
C ILE A 333 -15.54 -12.69 -10.50
N ALA A 334 -16.06 -11.52 -10.10
CA ALA A 334 -15.69 -10.20 -10.65
C ALA A 334 -15.75 -10.11 -12.19
N GLY A 335 -16.73 -10.74 -12.83
CA GLY A 335 -16.91 -10.75 -14.28
C GLY A 335 -15.97 -11.70 -15.03
N LEU A 336 -15.35 -12.62 -14.32
CA LEU A 336 -14.52 -13.70 -14.86
C LEU A 336 -15.19 -15.04 -14.56
N TYR A 337 -15.59 -15.77 -15.60
CA TYR A 337 -16.16 -17.11 -15.48
C TYR A 337 -15.19 -18.14 -16.04
N ALA A 338 -14.53 -18.89 -15.16
CA ALA A 338 -13.59 -19.96 -15.54
C ALA A 338 -14.34 -21.27 -15.75
N TYR A 339 -14.30 -21.80 -16.97
CA TYR A 339 -14.88 -23.11 -17.28
C TYR A 339 -14.05 -24.26 -16.72
N ASP A 340 -12.76 -24.04 -16.54
CA ASP A 340 -11.78 -25.05 -16.14
C ASP A 340 -10.99 -24.57 -14.90
N PRO A 341 -10.39 -25.51 -14.14
CA PRO A 341 -9.43 -25.16 -13.09
C PRO A 341 -8.23 -24.42 -13.69
N MET A 342 -8.01 -23.19 -13.25
CA MET A 342 -6.96 -22.33 -13.80
C MET A 342 -6.52 -21.23 -12.84
N SER A 343 -5.45 -20.55 -13.21
CA SER A 343 -5.00 -19.32 -12.54
C SER A 343 -5.09 -18.14 -13.50
N VAL A 344 -5.59 -17.01 -13.01
CA VAL A 344 -5.85 -15.82 -13.83
C VAL A 344 -5.42 -14.56 -13.09
N ILE A 345 -4.81 -13.63 -13.84
CA ILE A 345 -4.62 -12.24 -13.45
C ILE A 345 -5.34 -11.39 -14.48
N SER A 346 -6.32 -10.61 -14.07
CA SER A 346 -6.96 -9.56 -14.87
C SER A 346 -6.43 -8.21 -14.40
N GLU A 347 -5.76 -7.49 -15.27
CA GLU A 347 -5.19 -6.17 -15.03
C GLU A 347 -5.95 -5.11 -15.83
N LYS A 348 -6.53 -4.13 -15.16
CA LYS A 348 -7.10 -2.95 -15.80
C LYS A 348 -5.96 -1.98 -16.13
N ILE A 349 -5.54 -1.92 -17.41
CA ILE A 349 -4.44 -1.06 -17.87
C ILE A 349 -4.93 0.38 -18.03
N ASP A 350 -6.14 0.53 -18.58
CA ASP A 350 -6.78 1.82 -18.83
C ASP A 350 -8.30 1.64 -18.83
N ASN A 351 -9.06 2.71 -18.96
CA ASN A 351 -10.51 2.64 -19.07
C ASN A 351 -10.92 1.87 -20.34
N GLY A 352 -11.54 0.72 -20.14
CA GLY A 352 -11.90 -0.20 -21.23
C GLY A 352 -10.73 -0.98 -21.83
N VAL A 353 -9.55 -1.00 -21.20
CA VAL A 353 -8.41 -1.81 -21.68
C VAL A 353 -7.94 -2.74 -20.56
N TYR A 354 -7.96 -4.03 -20.84
CA TYR A 354 -7.59 -5.07 -19.89
C TYR A 354 -6.53 -6.00 -20.44
N ARG A 355 -5.60 -6.43 -19.57
CA ARG A 355 -4.70 -7.55 -19.84
C ARG A 355 -5.12 -8.73 -18.98
N LEU A 356 -5.39 -9.87 -19.62
CA LEU A 356 -5.61 -11.13 -18.92
C LEU A 356 -4.39 -12.01 -19.09
N THR A 357 -3.88 -12.53 -17.99
CA THR A 357 -2.76 -13.49 -17.94
C THR A 357 -3.27 -14.80 -17.36
N LEU A 358 -3.14 -15.86 -18.13
CA LEU A 358 -3.72 -17.18 -17.88
C LEU A 358 -2.64 -18.22 -17.70
N ALA A 359 -2.86 -19.18 -16.80
CA ALA A 359 -2.02 -20.37 -16.68
C ALA A 359 -2.87 -21.61 -16.36
N ASN A 360 -2.40 -22.79 -16.79
CA ASN A 360 -2.92 -24.09 -16.42
C ASN A 360 -2.00 -24.78 -15.39
N PRO A 361 -2.22 -24.65 -14.09
CA PRO A 361 -1.33 -25.23 -13.06
C PRO A 361 -1.43 -26.77 -12.96
N LEU A 362 -2.45 -27.39 -13.57
CA LEU A 362 -2.54 -28.85 -13.68
C LEU A 362 -1.47 -29.43 -14.61
N GLN A 363 -0.99 -28.66 -15.59
CA GLN A 363 0.02 -29.06 -16.57
C GLN A 363 -0.33 -30.35 -17.32
N ASN A 364 -1.61 -30.57 -17.55
CA ASN A 364 -2.16 -31.75 -18.20
C ASN A 364 -2.29 -31.61 -19.73
N ASN A 365 -1.71 -30.54 -20.31
CA ASN A 365 -1.79 -30.17 -21.71
C ASN A 365 -3.19 -29.90 -22.26
N ALA A 366 -4.22 -29.85 -21.41
CA ALA A 366 -5.57 -29.50 -21.81
C ALA A 366 -5.69 -27.99 -22.03
N SER A 367 -6.51 -27.57 -22.99
CA SER A 367 -6.90 -26.17 -23.08
C SER A 367 -7.75 -25.79 -21.87
N VAL A 368 -7.60 -24.54 -21.43
CA VAL A 368 -8.42 -23.96 -20.36
C VAL A 368 -9.07 -22.67 -20.85
N SER A 369 -10.32 -22.45 -20.47
CA SER A 369 -11.13 -21.37 -21.01
C SER A 369 -11.74 -20.52 -19.92
N ILE A 370 -11.83 -19.21 -20.22
CA ILE A 370 -12.46 -18.23 -19.35
C ILE A 370 -13.34 -17.29 -20.18
N LYS A 371 -14.54 -16.98 -19.70
CA LYS A 371 -15.38 -15.95 -20.25
C LYS A 371 -15.11 -14.63 -19.53
N PHE A 372 -15.00 -13.55 -20.28
CA PHE A 372 -14.82 -12.19 -19.78
C PHE A 372 -16.09 -11.39 -20.00
N ASP A 373 -16.86 -11.14 -18.96
CA ASP A 373 -18.22 -10.56 -19.05
C ASP A 373 -18.28 -9.10 -19.48
N LYS A 374 -17.14 -8.37 -19.45
CA LYS A 374 -17.09 -6.98 -19.90
C LYS A 374 -17.26 -6.80 -21.42
N GLY A 375 -17.30 -7.90 -22.17
CA GLY A 375 -17.41 -7.88 -23.64
C GLY A 375 -16.10 -7.47 -24.34
N ILE A 376 -15.66 -8.27 -25.31
CA ILE A 376 -14.43 -7.99 -26.07
C ILE A 376 -14.81 -7.34 -27.39
N LEU A 377 -14.41 -6.07 -27.56
CA LEU A 377 -14.60 -5.31 -28.80
C LEU A 377 -13.41 -5.49 -29.76
N GLU A 378 -12.19 -5.61 -29.23
CA GLU A 378 -10.96 -5.71 -30.01
C GLU A 378 -9.90 -6.48 -29.23
N VAL A 379 -9.16 -7.35 -29.90
CA VAL A 379 -7.92 -7.95 -29.38
C VAL A 379 -6.75 -7.07 -29.82
N VAL A 380 -6.11 -6.43 -28.85
CA VAL A 380 -4.97 -5.52 -29.09
C VAL A 380 -3.68 -6.31 -29.29
N ALA A 381 -3.46 -7.32 -28.45
CA ALA A 381 -2.31 -8.22 -28.52
C ALA A 381 -2.68 -9.56 -27.83
N ALA A 382 -2.13 -10.65 -28.32
CA ALA A 382 -2.27 -11.95 -27.68
C ALA A 382 -1.03 -12.82 -27.96
N ASP A 383 -0.68 -13.65 -26.99
CA ASP A 383 0.29 -14.72 -27.20
C ASP A 383 -0.26 -15.77 -28.17
N PRO A 384 0.60 -16.47 -28.94
CA PRO A 384 0.18 -17.38 -30.01
C PRO A 384 -0.72 -18.54 -29.53
N GLU A 385 -0.62 -18.93 -28.28
CA GLU A 385 -1.39 -20.02 -27.71
C GLU A 385 -2.79 -19.60 -27.22
N ILE A 386 -3.13 -18.31 -27.34
CA ILE A 386 -4.43 -17.78 -26.95
C ILE A 386 -5.33 -17.59 -28.18
N SER A 387 -6.55 -18.06 -28.08
CA SER A 387 -7.63 -17.81 -29.03
C SER A 387 -8.83 -17.17 -28.33
N VAL A 388 -9.61 -16.41 -29.10
CA VAL A 388 -10.81 -15.72 -28.62
C VAL A 388 -11.99 -16.08 -29.51
N ASP A 389 -13.08 -16.49 -28.91
CA ASP A 389 -14.38 -16.62 -29.59
C ASP A 389 -15.42 -15.83 -28.79
N GLN A 390 -15.88 -14.72 -29.37
CA GLN A 390 -16.73 -13.73 -28.70
C GLN A 390 -16.05 -13.23 -27.40
N ASN A 391 -16.57 -13.60 -26.23
CA ASN A 391 -16.04 -13.22 -24.93
C ASN A 391 -15.31 -14.37 -24.22
N ILE A 392 -15.11 -15.49 -24.90
CA ILE A 392 -14.41 -16.65 -24.36
C ILE A 392 -12.96 -16.62 -24.84
N ILE A 393 -12.06 -16.58 -23.89
CA ILE A 393 -10.61 -16.63 -24.08
C ILE A 393 -10.15 -18.04 -23.76
N THR A 394 -9.50 -18.70 -24.68
CA THR A 394 -9.00 -20.07 -24.51
C THR A 394 -7.48 -20.09 -24.64
N LEU A 395 -6.83 -20.65 -23.62
CA LEU A 395 -5.40 -20.94 -23.60
C LEU A 395 -5.18 -22.40 -24.02
N ASN A 396 -4.49 -22.63 -25.12
CA ASN A 396 -3.90 -23.92 -25.45
C ASN A 396 -2.64 -24.13 -24.60
N SER A 397 -2.75 -24.94 -23.55
CA SER A 397 -1.64 -25.14 -22.60
C SER A 397 -0.66 -26.25 -22.99
N ALA A 398 -0.80 -26.85 -24.16
CA ALA A 398 0.05 -27.94 -24.62
C ALA A 398 1.52 -27.52 -24.69
N GLY A 399 2.37 -28.24 -23.98
CA GLY A 399 3.83 -27.96 -23.92
C GLY A 399 4.25 -26.75 -23.09
N LEU A 400 3.32 -26.00 -22.49
CA LEU A 400 3.64 -24.80 -21.71
C LEU A 400 4.16 -25.13 -20.30
N ASN A 401 3.94 -26.33 -19.79
CA ASN A 401 4.41 -26.76 -18.47
C ASN A 401 4.03 -25.78 -17.33
N GLY A 402 2.78 -25.23 -17.39
CA GLY A 402 2.28 -24.27 -16.43
C GLY A 402 2.73 -22.83 -16.63
N SER A 403 3.44 -22.52 -17.74
CA SER A 403 3.82 -21.14 -18.06
C SER A 403 2.61 -20.30 -18.45
N SER A 404 2.66 -19.04 -18.07
CA SER A 404 1.59 -18.08 -18.36
C SER A 404 1.62 -17.58 -19.81
N ARG A 405 0.43 -17.17 -20.29
CA ARG A 405 0.23 -16.45 -21.55
C ARG A 405 -0.73 -15.30 -21.33
N SER A 406 -0.55 -14.24 -22.08
CA SER A 406 -1.31 -13.00 -21.90
C SER A 406 -2.04 -12.57 -23.16
N ILE A 407 -3.17 -11.93 -22.95
CA ILE A 407 -3.94 -11.24 -23.98
C ILE A 407 -4.30 -9.84 -23.48
N THR A 408 -4.24 -8.85 -24.37
CA THR A 408 -4.74 -7.49 -24.11
C THR A 408 -5.96 -7.25 -24.98
N VAL A 409 -7.05 -6.83 -24.37
CA VAL A 409 -8.34 -6.61 -25.04
C VAL A 409 -8.87 -5.22 -24.73
N LYS A 410 -9.66 -4.67 -25.69
CA LYS A 410 -10.52 -3.51 -25.43
C LYS A 410 -11.95 -3.97 -25.21
N THR A 411 -12.59 -3.33 -24.27
CA THR A 411 -14.01 -3.45 -23.92
C THR A 411 -14.70 -2.10 -24.06
N THR A 412 -15.99 -2.06 -23.87
CA THR A 412 -16.67 -0.77 -23.70
C THR A 412 -16.08 -0.04 -22.48
N PRO A 413 -15.62 1.20 -22.64
CA PRO A 413 -15.11 1.98 -21.51
C PRO A 413 -16.17 2.13 -20.42
N GLU A 414 -15.77 2.02 -19.17
CA GLU A 414 -16.66 2.28 -18.04
C GLU A 414 -16.87 3.79 -17.90
N VAL A 415 -18.11 4.19 -17.68
CA VAL A 415 -18.44 5.58 -17.39
C VAL A 415 -18.03 5.90 -15.96
N THR A 416 -17.09 6.83 -15.80
CA THR A 416 -16.62 7.29 -14.49
C THR A 416 -17.29 8.62 -14.14
N LYS A 417 -17.98 8.65 -13.00
CA LYS A 417 -18.70 9.85 -12.50
C LYS A 417 -18.01 10.48 -11.29
N GLU A 418 -16.93 9.88 -10.79
CA GLU A 418 -16.29 10.26 -9.53
C GLU A 418 -15.88 11.74 -9.48
N ALA A 419 -15.31 12.28 -10.57
CA ALA A 419 -14.93 13.68 -10.66
C ALA A 419 -16.13 14.62 -10.60
N LEU A 420 -17.22 14.27 -11.30
CA LEU A 420 -18.49 15.03 -11.30
C LEU A 420 -19.15 14.99 -9.92
N GLU A 421 -19.24 13.82 -9.29
CA GLU A 421 -19.83 13.63 -7.96
C GLU A 421 -19.04 14.41 -6.90
N LYS A 422 -17.72 14.36 -6.95
CA LYS A 422 -16.85 15.15 -6.09
C LYS A 422 -17.07 16.65 -6.28
N LEU A 423 -17.13 17.11 -7.53
CA LEU A 423 -17.40 18.50 -7.83
C LEU A 423 -18.76 18.94 -7.28
N ILE A 424 -19.81 18.13 -7.45
CA ILE A 424 -21.14 18.40 -6.89
C ILE A 424 -21.08 18.50 -5.36
N GLN A 425 -20.35 17.61 -4.71
CA GLN A 425 -20.19 17.61 -3.26
C GLN A 425 -19.50 18.88 -2.75
N GLU A 426 -18.47 19.34 -3.45
CA GLU A 426 -17.76 20.58 -3.13
C GLU A 426 -18.67 21.83 -3.20
N GLN A 427 -19.78 21.76 -3.94
CA GLN A 427 -20.71 22.89 -4.13
C GLN A 427 -21.77 23.03 -3.02
N LYS A 428 -21.87 22.10 -2.06
CA LYS A 428 -22.91 22.10 -1.02
C LYS A 428 -22.89 23.31 -0.08
N GLU A 429 -21.77 24.03 0.00
CA GLU A 429 -21.60 25.16 0.89
C GLU A 429 -22.08 26.50 0.29
N HIS A 430 -22.32 26.57 -1.02
CA HIS A 430 -22.82 27.80 -1.67
C HIS A 430 -24.27 28.07 -1.33
N GLN A 431 -24.62 29.33 -0.96
CA GLN A 431 -25.96 29.77 -0.62
C GLN A 431 -26.39 30.92 -1.53
N GLU A 432 -27.63 30.88 -2.01
CA GLU A 432 -28.18 31.87 -2.94
C GLU A 432 -28.03 33.32 -2.46
N LYS A 433 -28.22 33.56 -1.16
CA LYS A 433 -28.13 34.91 -0.55
C LYS A 433 -26.73 35.55 -0.69
N ASP A 434 -25.68 34.77 -0.93
CA ASP A 434 -24.30 35.25 -0.99
C ASP A 434 -23.90 35.69 -2.39
N TYR A 435 -24.75 35.47 -3.39
CA TYR A 435 -24.44 35.71 -4.80
C TYR A 435 -25.49 36.55 -5.51
N THR A 436 -25.10 37.17 -6.66
CA THR A 436 -26.07 37.92 -7.48
C THR A 436 -27.08 36.95 -8.12
N ALA A 437 -28.34 37.35 -8.21
CA ALA A 437 -29.42 36.52 -8.74
C ALA A 437 -29.14 35.98 -10.15
N SER A 438 -28.46 36.77 -11.00
CA SER A 438 -28.08 36.35 -12.36
C SER A 438 -27.00 35.24 -12.36
N SER A 439 -25.96 35.38 -11.54
CA SER A 439 -24.90 34.37 -11.46
C SER A 439 -25.40 33.11 -10.74
N TRP A 440 -26.20 33.25 -9.70
CA TRP A 440 -26.83 32.15 -8.99
C TRP A 440 -27.73 31.30 -9.87
N LYS A 441 -28.53 31.93 -10.74
CA LYS A 441 -29.38 31.20 -11.67
C LYS A 441 -28.60 30.27 -12.58
N VAL A 442 -27.52 30.76 -13.22
CA VAL A 442 -26.68 29.97 -14.11
C VAL A 442 -26.04 28.80 -13.35
N TYR A 443 -25.53 29.08 -12.15
CA TYR A 443 -24.90 28.07 -11.30
C TYR A 443 -25.92 27.01 -10.85
N SER A 444 -27.09 27.40 -10.36
CA SER A 444 -28.10 26.47 -9.85
C SER A 444 -28.67 25.55 -10.94
N GLU A 445 -28.82 26.07 -12.17
CA GLU A 445 -29.21 25.29 -13.34
C GLU A 445 -28.14 24.26 -13.71
N ALA A 446 -26.86 24.67 -13.74
CA ALA A 446 -25.73 23.78 -14.04
C ALA A 446 -25.55 22.69 -12.95
N LEU A 447 -25.69 23.05 -11.68
CA LEU A 447 -25.63 22.10 -10.56
C LEU A 447 -26.73 21.05 -10.64
N LYS A 448 -27.95 21.48 -10.95
CA LYS A 448 -29.10 20.58 -11.14
C LYS A 448 -28.90 19.63 -12.30
N GLN A 449 -28.35 20.11 -13.40
CA GLN A 449 -28.03 19.28 -14.56
C GLN A 449 -26.92 18.27 -14.25
N ALA A 450 -25.87 18.73 -13.57
CA ALA A 450 -24.79 17.87 -13.10
C ALA A 450 -25.31 16.74 -12.19
N GLN A 451 -26.20 17.06 -11.24
CA GLN A 451 -26.85 16.07 -10.38
C GLN A 451 -27.69 15.08 -11.19
N THR A 452 -28.46 15.56 -12.18
CA THR A 452 -29.27 14.69 -13.05
C THR A 452 -28.40 13.69 -13.80
N VAL A 453 -27.27 14.13 -14.37
CA VAL A 453 -26.31 13.26 -15.09
C VAL A 453 -25.62 12.29 -14.14
N ALA A 454 -25.25 12.74 -12.93
CA ALA A 454 -24.66 11.88 -11.91
C ALA A 454 -25.62 10.75 -11.49
N ASP A 455 -26.91 11.01 -11.37
CA ASP A 455 -27.93 10.04 -10.96
C ASP A 455 -28.35 9.09 -12.11
N GLN A 456 -28.10 9.45 -13.37
CA GLN A 456 -28.44 8.62 -14.53
C GLN A 456 -27.55 7.39 -14.65
N THR A 457 -28.13 6.18 -14.65
CA THR A 457 -27.40 4.90 -14.85
C THR A 457 -26.93 4.70 -16.29
N THR A 458 -27.55 5.38 -17.26
CA THR A 458 -27.28 5.27 -18.71
C THR A 458 -26.52 6.45 -19.27
N ALA A 459 -25.99 7.35 -18.43
CA ALA A 459 -25.21 8.48 -18.91
C ALA A 459 -23.95 7.99 -19.65
N THR A 460 -23.60 8.64 -20.73
CA THR A 460 -22.34 8.44 -21.46
C THR A 460 -21.21 9.23 -20.81
N GLN A 461 -19.94 8.85 -21.03
CA GLN A 461 -18.81 9.63 -20.54
C GLN A 461 -18.82 11.07 -21.08
N ALA A 462 -19.22 11.28 -22.33
CA ALA A 462 -19.32 12.61 -22.92
C ALA A 462 -20.34 13.50 -22.19
N GLU A 463 -21.47 12.94 -21.77
CA GLU A 463 -22.48 13.69 -20.97
C GLU A 463 -21.95 14.02 -19.57
N VAL A 464 -21.20 13.10 -18.96
CA VAL A 464 -20.55 13.33 -17.66
C VAL A 464 -19.49 14.42 -17.75
N ASP A 465 -18.61 14.36 -18.75
CA ASP A 465 -17.53 15.34 -18.97
C ASP A 465 -18.11 16.73 -19.31
N GLN A 466 -19.18 16.76 -20.09
CA GLN A 466 -19.89 18.01 -20.40
C GLN A 466 -20.52 18.62 -19.16
N ALA A 467 -21.22 17.83 -18.34
CA ALA A 467 -21.86 18.30 -17.11
C ALA A 467 -20.82 18.81 -16.10
N GLU A 468 -19.68 18.13 -16.00
CA GLU A 468 -18.54 18.60 -15.17
C GLU A 468 -18.00 19.94 -15.68
N THR A 469 -17.78 20.06 -16.97
CA THR A 469 -17.27 21.28 -17.61
C THR A 469 -18.21 22.46 -17.41
N GLU A 470 -19.50 22.24 -17.61
CA GLU A 470 -20.55 23.26 -17.44
C GLU A 470 -20.66 23.71 -15.97
N LEU A 471 -20.65 22.77 -15.03
CA LEU A 471 -20.67 23.12 -13.60
C LEU A 471 -19.42 23.88 -13.18
N ARG A 472 -18.22 23.45 -13.60
CA ARG A 472 -16.97 24.18 -13.34
C ARG A 472 -16.99 25.59 -13.92
N SER A 473 -17.57 25.77 -15.10
CA SER A 473 -17.71 27.07 -15.74
C SER A 473 -18.68 27.97 -14.97
N ALA A 474 -19.83 27.43 -14.55
CA ALA A 474 -20.85 28.16 -13.78
C ALA A 474 -20.32 28.57 -12.40
N VAL A 475 -19.55 27.70 -11.72
CA VAL A 475 -18.88 28.03 -10.44
C VAL A 475 -17.92 29.21 -10.61
N LYS A 476 -17.12 29.24 -11.68
CA LYS A 476 -16.21 30.37 -11.96
C LYS A 476 -16.95 31.68 -12.24
N GLN A 477 -18.20 31.63 -12.68
CA GLN A 477 -19.03 32.80 -12.98
C GLN A 477 -19.83 33.29 -11.78
N LEU A 478 -19.76 32.64 -10.63
CA LEU A 478 -20.42 33.09 -9.42
C LEU A 478 -19.86 34.44 -8.97
N VAL A 479 -20.75 35.44 -8.84
CA VAL A 479 -20.42 36.79 -8.39
C VAL A 479 -21.04 37.01 -7.02
N LYS A 480 -20.22 37.16 -5.99
CA LYS A 480 -20.68 37.44 -4.63
C LYS A 480 -21.37 38.81 -4.56
N VAL A 481 -22.47 38.88 -3.82
CA VAL A 481 -23.07 40.16 -3.44
C VAL A 481 -22.11 40.82 -2.45
N LEU A 482 -21.55 41.97 -2.84
CA LEU A 482 -20.77 42.80 -1.92
C LEU A 482 -21.74 43.41 -0.90
N THR A 483 -21.97 42.75 0.20
CA THR A 483 -22.55 43.38 1.40
C THR A 483 -21.47 44.30 1.95
N LYS A 484 -21.57 45.60 1.64
CA LYS A 484 -20.76 46.61 2.30
C LYS A 484 -21.16 46.54 3.78
N GLU A 485 -20.29 46.12 4.63
CA GLU A 485 -20.50 46.16 6.07
C GLU A 485 -20.87 47.60 6.44
N VAL A 486 -21.99 47.80 7.08
CA VAL A 486 -22.47 49.15 7.48
C VAL A 486 -21.56 49.61 8.61
N ASP A 487 -20.80 50.67 8.36
CA ASP A 487 -19.88 51.25 9.34
C ASP A 487 -20.63 52.18 10.28
N LYS A 488 -20.86 51.77 11.51
CA LYS A 488 -21.48 52.52 12.59
C LYS A 488 -20.48 53.22 13.52
N THR A 489 -19.21 53.15 13.24
CA THR A 489 -18.13 53.62 14.14
C THR A 489 -18.30 55.08 14.56
N ASN A 490 -18.58 55.96 13.58
CA ASN A 490 -18.75 57.38 13.85
C ASN A 490 -20.06 57.71 14.59
N LEU A 491 -21.14 57.01 14.28
CA LEU A 491 -22.44 57.13 14.99
C LEU A 491 -22.29 56.75 16.47
N LEU A 492 -21.66 55.61 16.74
CA LEU A 492 -21.43 55.12 18.11
C LEU A 492 -20.51 56.09 18.90
N LYS A 493 -19.51 56.64 18.23
CA LYS A 493 -18.59 57.62 18.82
C LYS A 493 -19.32 58.88 19.24
N ILE A 494 -20.13 59.47 18.35
CA ILE A 494 -20.84 60.72 18.67
C ILE A 494 -21.93 60.51 19.71
N ILE A 495 -22.59 59.34 19.75
CA ILE A 495 -23.52 58.98 20.84
C ILE A 495 -22.76 59.01 22.16
N LYS A 496 -21.67 58.29 22.28
CA LYS A 496 -20.86 58.16 23.52
C LYS A 496 -20.29 59.54 24.00
N GLU A 497 -19.86 60.36 23.07
CA GLU A 497 -19.30 61.69 23.40
C GLU A 497 -20.36 62.63 23.99
N ASN A 498 -21.65 62.43 23.66
CA ASN A 498 -22.74 63.33 24.00
C ASN A 498 -23.66 62.79 25.09
N GLU A 499 -23.56 61.56 25.55
CA GLU A 499 -24.37 60.98 26.66
C GLU A 499 -24.26 61.73 27.99
N LYS A 500 -23.20 62.55 28.15
CA LYS A 500 -22.94 63.30 29.36
C LYS A 500 -23.75 64.57 29.55
N HIS A 501 -24.49 65.06 28.51
CA HIS A 501 -25.32 66.23 28.60
C HIS A 501 -26.52 65.98 29.51
N GLN A 502 -26.90 66.96 30.36
CA GLN A 502 -28.01 66.87 31.30
C GLN A 502 -29.03 67.96 31.01
N GLU A 503 -30.31 67.60 31.06
CA GLU A 503 -31.48 68.48 30.78
C GLU A 503 -31.46 69.77 31.60
N LYS A 504 -31.00 69.69 32.85
CA LYS A 504 -30.93 70.85 33.72
C LYS A 504 -30.04 72.00 33.24
N ASP A 505 -29.08 71.70 32.39
CA ASP A 505 -28.07 72.63 31.94
C ASP A 505 -28.46 73.41 30.65
N TYR A 506 -29.50 72.97 29.95
CA TYR A 506 -29.91 73.50 28.67
C TYR A 506 -31.35 74.02 28.63
N THR A 507 -31.67 74.84 27.61
CA THR A 507 -33.04 75.33 27.43
C THR A 507 -33.97 74.17 27.04
N ALA A 508 -35.26 74.20 27.49
CA ALA A 508 -36.16 73.09 27.23
C ALA A 508 -36.42 72.84 25.73
N SER A 509 -36.35 73.87 24.90
CA SER A 509 -36.52 73.75 23.46
C SER A 509 -35.34 73.08 22.80
N SER A 510 -34.07 73.47 23.14
CA SER A 510 -32.86 72.84 22.56
C SER A 510 -32.65 71.44 23.11
N TRP A 511 -32.96 71.18 24.38
CA TRP A 511 -32.89 69.87 25.01
C TRP A 511 -33.83 68.88 24.33
N LYS A 512 -35.05 69.27 24.02
CA LYS A 512 -35.99 68.40 23.35
C LYS A 512 -35.49 67.93 21.99
N VAL A 513 -34.99 68.84 21.16
CA VAL A 513 -34.41 68.47 19.85
C VAL A 513 -33.24 67.53 19.98
N TYR A 514 -32.34 67.78 20.92
CA TYR A 514 -31.19 66.94 21.19
C TYR A 514 -31.59 65.56 21.70
N SER A 515 -32.46 65.45 22.70
CA SER A 515 -32.87 64.19 23.30
C SER A 515 -33.59 63.27 22.32
N GLU A 516 -34.40 63.85 21.43
CA GLU A 516 -35.06 63.14 20.32
C GLU A 516 -34.04 62.62 19.31
N ALA A 517 -33.08 63.43 18.92
CA ALA A 517 -32.01 63.06 17.99
C ALA A 517 -31.08 61.97 18.56
N LEU A 518 -30.71 62.07 19.85
CA LEU A 518 -29.90 61.06 20.55
C LEU A 518 -30.62 59.71 20.61
N LYS A 519 -31.91 59.72 20.96
CA LYS A 519 -32.73 58.49 20.99
C LYS A 519 -32.86 57.87 19.61
N GLN A 520 -33.03 58.66 18.56
CA GLN A 520 -33.06 58.15 17.18
C GLN A 520 -31.70 57.54 16.78
N ALA A 521 -30.56 58.19 17.12
CA ALA A 521 -29.25 57.72 16.87
C ALA A 521 -28.94 56.38 17.56
N GLN A 522 -29.33 56.24 18.84
CA GLN A 522 -29.26 54.99 19.60
C GLN A 522 -30.07 53.87 18.95
N THR A 523 -31.32 54.18 18.53
CA THR A 523 -32.18 53.21 17.85
C THR A 523 -31.53 52.69 16.55
N VAL A 524 -30.94 53.57 15.73
CA VAL A 524 -30.26 53.20 14.49
C VAL A 524 -28.95 52.41 14.79
N ALA A 525 -28.26 52.78 15.86
CA ALA A 525 -27.05 52.06 16.28
C ALA A 525 -27.35 50.61 16.71
N ASP A 526 -28.48 50.38 17.38
CA ASP A 526 -28.88 49.06 17.91
C ASP A 526 -29.53 48.14 16.85
N GLN A 527 -30.00 48.70 15.74
CA GLN A 527 -30.62 47.92 14.67
C GLN A 527 -29.59 47.05 13.94
N THR A 528 -29.93 45.78 13.71
CA THR A 528 -29.05 44.84 12.97
C THR A 528 -29.17 44.96 11.45
N THR A 529 -30.31 45.55 10.97
CA THR A 529 -30.60 45.72 9.54
C THR A 529 -30.81 47.20 9.22
N VAL A 530 -29.70 47.93 9.04
CA VAL A 530 -29.72 49.35 8.64
C VAL A 530 -28.86 49.55 7.41
N THR A 531 -29.18 50.58 6.63
CA THR A 531 -28.31 51.02 5.52
C THR A 531 -27.29 52.05 5.99
N GLN A 532 -26.17 52.19 5.28
CA GLN A 532 -25.18 53.25 5.58
C GLN A 532 -25.81 54.65 5.54
N ALA A 533 -26.73 54.88 4.61
CA ALA A 533 -27.43 56.15 4.49
C ALA A 533 -28.26 56.49 5.75
N GLU A 534 -28.90 55.51 6.38
CA GLU A 534 -29.64 55.70 7.63
C GLU A 534 -28.70 56.00 8.80
N VAL A 535 -27.54 55.32 8.84
CA VAL A 535 -26.46 55.57 9.83
C VAL A 535 -25.92 56.98 9.68
N ASP A 536 -25.55 57.39 8.45
CA ASP A 536 -25.02 58.70 8.14
C ASP A 536 -26.04 59.82 8.45
N GLN A 537 -27.34 59.56 8.17
CA GLN A 537 -28.42 60.53 8.47
C GLN A 537 -28.61 60.66 9.98
N ALA A 538 -28.60 59.58 10.74
CA ALA A 538 -28.71 59.61 12.19
C ALA A 538 -27.55 60.34 12.84
N GLU A 539 -26.32 60.12 12.34
CA GLU A 539 -25.12 60.87 12.75
C GLU A 539 -25.23 62.37 12.49
N ALA A 540 -25.62 62.74 11.27
CA ALA A 540 -25.76 64.16 10.88
C ALA A 540 -26.84 64.85 11.72
N LYS A 541 -27.97 64.22 11.98
CA LYS A 541 -29.05 64.76 12.83
C LYS A 541 -28.57 64.95 14.27
N LEU A 542 -27.85 63.99 14.85
CA LEU A 542 -27.35 64.11 16.21
C LEU A 542 -26.31 65.23 16.29
N ARG A 543 -25.37 65.33 15.34
CA ARG A 543 -24.40 66.44 15.27
C ARG A 543 -25.10 67.78 15.23
N SER A 544 -26.08 67.99 14.34
CA SER A 544 -26.84 69.22 14.24
C SER A 544 -27.60 69.55 15.53
N ALA A 545 -28.17 68.58 16.18
CA ALA A 545 -28.91 68.78 17.44
C ALA A 545 -27.97 69.13 18.61
N VAL A 546 -26.76 68.58 18.64
CA VAL A 546 -25.68 68.93 19.61
C VAL A 546 -25.23 70.38 19.40
N GLU A 547 -25.05 70.84 18.17
CA GLU A 547 -24.63 72.19 17.85
C GLU A 547 -25.71 73.24 18.24
N GLN A 548 -26.99 72.83 18.27
CA GLN A 548 -28.11 73.68 18.64
C GLN A 548 -28.38 73.71 20.15
N LEU A 549 -27.66 72.95 20.96
CA LEU A 549 -27.78 72.97 22.41
C LEU A 549 -27.46 74.38 22.98
N THR A 550 -28.39 74.98 23.65
CA THR A 550 -28.27 76.31 24.22
C THR A 550 -28.31 76.22 25.76
N LEU A 551 -27.24 76.65 26.44
CA LEU A 551 -27.14 76.66 27.88
C LEU A 551 -28.19 77.62 28.48
N LYS A 552 -28.77 77.28 29.62
CA LYS A 552 -29.55 78.15 30.46
C LYS A 552 -28.62 79.26 31.01
N ASN A 553 -28.90 80.53 30.65
CA ASN A 553 -28.14 81.67 31.18
C ASN A 553 -28.25 81.71 32.71
N SER A 554 -27.21 81.41 33.47
CA SER A 554 -27.05 81.86 34.86
C SER A 554 -26.48 83.28 34.83
N GLY A 555 -27.31 84.26 35.28
CA GLY A 555 -27.04 85.71 35.18
C GLY A 555 -25.85 86.18 36.01
N GLU A 556 -25.30 87.32 35.51
CA GLU A 556 -24.48 88.35 36.15
C GLU A 556 -23.04 87.97 36.58
N ASN A 557 -21.99 88.57 36.11
CA ASN A 557 -21.50 89.97 36.11
C ASN A 557 -20.12 90.13 35.46
N LYS A 558 -20.01 91.17 34.64
CA LYS A 558 -18.96 92.15 34.45
C LYS A 558 -17.49 91.82 34.81
N LYS A 559 -16.54 91.98 33.92
CA LYS A 559 -15.82 93.21 33.52
C LYS A 559 -14.67 92.87 32.62
N GLU A 560 -14.56 93.63 31.53
CA GLU A 560 -13.44 94.37 30.98
C GLU A 560 -12.01 93.93 31.35
N GLN A 561 -11.18 93.64 30.41
CA GLN A 561 -10.26 94.57 29.71
C GLN A 561 -9.29 93.83 28.80
N LYS A 562 -9.33 94.16 27.55
CA LYS A 562 -8.35 94.84 26.72
C LYS A 562 -6.97 94.22 26.48
N ASN A 563 -6.74 94.16 25.18
CA ASN A 563 -5.45 94.33 24.47
C ASN A 563 -4.48 93.20 24.53
N GLY A 564 -3.93 92.79 23.50
CA GLY A 564 -3.54 93.37 22.23
C GLY A 564 -2.71 92.34 21.51
N GLY A 565 -2.74 92.53 20.26
CA GLY A 565 -1.71 92.48 19.28
C GLY A 565 -0.92 91.15 19.24
N ASP A 566 -0.53 90.71 18.28
CA ASP A 566 -0.25 91.12 16.90
C ASP A 566 0.31 89.92 16.16
N ASN A 567 -0.03 89.85 14.94
CA ASN A 567 0.76 89.42 13.80
C ASN A 567 1.64 88.19 13.82
N GLY A 568 1.46 87.51 12.75
CA GLY A 568 2.51 87.01 11.95
C GLY A 568 2.31 85.62 11.40
N HIS A 569 1.71 85.59 10.32
CA HIS A 569 2.21 85.35 8.96
C HIS A 569 3.06 84.11 8.74
N LEU A 570 2.56 83.42 7.81
CA LEU A 570 3.19 82.89 6.59
C LEU A 570 3.85 81.49 6.66
N ASN A 571 3.28 80.78 5.90
CA ASN A 571 3.68 80.23 4.58
C ASN A 571 4.38 78.89 4.57
N THR A 572 3.75 78.14 3.79
CA THR A 572 4.16 77.44 2.56
C THR A 572 4.98 76.18 2.65
N SER A 573 4.38 75.27 1.99
CA SER A 573 4.89 74.50 0.85
C SER A 573 5.69 73.23 1.12
N ALA A 574 5.11 72.20 0.62
CA ALA A 574 5.62 71.37 -0.49
C ALA A 574 6.92 70.58 -0.31
N GLY A 575 6.84 69.39 -0.75
CA GLY A 575 7.97 68.59 -1.20
C GLY A 575 7.92 67.16 -0.66
N VAL A 576 7.33 66.21 -1.36
CA VAL A 576 7.95 65.31 -2.32
C VAL A 576 9.41 64.98 -1.95
N ASP A 577 9.70 63.78 -1.61
CA ASP A 577 10.39 62.77 -2.39
C ASP A 577 10.89 61.60 -1.51
N GLN A 578 10.59 60.44 -1.98
CA GLN A 578 11.41 59.33 -2.44
C GLN A 578 12.44 58.68 -1.49
N THR A 579 12.29 57.40 -1.50
CA THR A 579 13.31 56.33 -1.58
C THR A 579 14.15 56.00 -0.36
N GLY A 580 14.15 54.71 -0.09
CA GLY A 580 15.13 54.09 0.78
C GLY A 580 14.96 52.61 1.03
N THR A 581 14.97 51.85 -0.03
CA THR A 581 15.30 50.41 0.03
C THR A 581 16.61 50.17 0.75
N LYS A 582 16.64 49.31 1.73
CA LYS A 582 17.85 48.58 2.10
C LYS A 582 17.58 47.09 2.23
N GLN A 583 18.00 46.40 1.20
CA GLN A 583 18.38 45.00 1.24
C GLN A 583 19.52 44.80 2.23
N VAL A 584 19.47 43.76 3.00
CA VAL A 584 20.65 43.14 3.59
C VAL A 584 20.75 41.72 3.10
N LYS A 585 21.75 41.47 2.28
CA LYS A 585 22.19 40.16 1.81
C LYS A 585 22.97 39.46 2.91
N PRO A 586 22.95 38.09 2.92
CA PRO A 586 23.73 37.31 3.86
C PRO A 586 25.16 37.11 3.35
N SER A 587 26.12 37.17 4.25
CA SER A 587 27.50 36.79 4.01
C SER A 587 27.70 35.29 4.15
N SER A 588 28.34 34.76 3.13
CA SER A 588 28.90 33.43 2.99
C SER A 588 30.16 33.22 3.81
N GLN A 589 30.42 31.99 4.12
CA GLN A 589 31.68 31.22 4.31
C GLN A 589 31.61 30.44 5.62
N GLY A 590 31.93 29.21 5.71
CA GLY A 590 32.70 28.29 4.90
C GLY A 590 32.92 27.03 5.72
N GLY A 591 33.28 26.00 5.09
CA GLY A 591 33.90 24.89 5.82
C GLY A 591 33.37 23.51 5.49
N PHE A 592 33.78 23.00 4.36
CA PHE A 592 33.84 21.57 4.10
C PHE A 592 34.66 20.88 5.20
N ARG A 593 34.07 19.96 5.95
CA ARG A 593 34.79 18.90 6.64
C ARG A 593 34.39 17.57 6.06
N LYS A 594 35.33 16.94 5.39
CA LYS A 594 35.36 15.53 5.01
C LYS A 594 35.18 14.70 6.29
N ALA A 595 34.14 13.88 6.33
CA ALA A 595 34.08 12.77 7.25
C ALA A 595 34.77 11.58 6.59
N ASN A 596 35.88 11.19 7.17
CA ASN A 596 36.63 9.99 6.84
C ASN A 596 35.80 8.76 7.16
N GLN A 597 35.83 7.84 6.21
CA GLN A 597 35.49 6.44 6.37
C GLN A 597 36.29 5.84 7.54
N PHE A 598 35.57 5.24 8.47
CA PHE A 598 36.12 4.14 9.27
C PHE A 598 35.37 2.88 8.89
N LEU A 599 36.00 2.04 8.13
CA LEU A 599 35.69 0.62 8.01
C LEU A 599 36.32 -0.08 9.22
N PRO A 600 35.58 -0.90 9.97
CA PRO A 600 36.21 -1.85 10.89
C PRO A 600 36.68 -3.03 10.05
N SER A 601 37.99 -3.26 10.07
CA SER A 601 38.60 -4.50 9.63
C SER A 601 38.49 -5.51 10.77
N THR A 602 37.62 -6.51 10.64
CA THR A 602 37.80 -7.80 11.33
C THR A 602 37.09 -8.91 10.54
N GLY A 603 37.87 -9.79 10.04
CA GLY A 603 37.81 -11.23 10.04
C GLY A 603 36.47 -11.92 9.68
N GLU A 604 36.02 -11.88 8.41
CA GLU A 604 35.01 -12.83 7.94
C GLU A 604 35.30 -13.33 6.52
N LYS A 605 36.30 -14.21 6.45
CA LYS A 605 36.64 -14.92 5.20
C LYS A 605 35.90 -16.26 5.02
N LYS A 606 34.91 -16.60 5.85
CA LYS A 606 34.28 -17.94 5.84
C LYS A 606 32.78 -17.99 5.50
N SER A 607 32.02 -16.92 5.61
CA SER A 607 30.55 -16.97 5.41
C SER A 607 30.08 -17.09 3.96
N ILE A 608 30.85 -16.59 3.00
CA ILE A 608 30.41 -16.55 1.58
C ILE A 608 30.44 -17.94 0.91
N ALA A 609 31.26 -18.85 1.43
CA ALA A 609 31.37 -20.21 0.87
C ALA A 609 30.08 -21.05 1.07
N LEU A 610 29.32 -20.81 2.14
CA LEU A 610 28.15 -21.61 2.48
C LEU A 610 26.86 -21.16 1.75
N VAL A 611 26.71 -19.87 1.46
CA VAL A 611 25.58 -19.37 0.61
C VAL A 611 25.69 -19.92 -0.82
N ILE A 612 26.92 -20.09 -1.31
CA ILE A 612 27.19 -20.73 -2.61
C ILE A 612 26.90 -22.23 -2.58
N ILE A 613 27.05 -22.89 -1.44
CA ILE A 613 26.75 -24.33 -1.29
C ILE A 613 25.21 -24.54 -1.31
N GLY A 614 24.43 -23.69 -0.70
CA GLY A 614 22.95 -23.75 -0.77
C GLY A 614 22.42 -23.60 -2.20
N LEU A 615 22.98 -22.70 -2.98
CA LEU A 615 22.67 -22.51 -4.40
C LEU A 615 23.25 -23.61 -5.30
N LEU A 616 24.40 -24.20 -4.95
CA LEU A 616 25.02 -25.32 -5.68
C LEU A 616 24.33 -26.66 -5.41
N VAL A 617 23.72 -26.86 -4.26
CA VAL A 617 22.90 -28.06 -4.00
C VAL A 617 21.62 -28.03 -4.87
N ILE A 618 21.06 -26.85 -5.12
CA ILE A 618 19.95 -26.67 -6.08
C ILE A 618 20.43 -26.92 -7.53
N ALA A 619 21.64 -26.50 -7.88
CA ALA A 619 22.21 -26.66 -9.22
C ALA A 619 22.77 -28.05 -9.51
N SER A 620 23.34 -28.76 -8.51
CA SER A 620 23.87 -30.10 -8.69
C SER A 620 22.82 -31.19 -8.79
N GLY A 621 21.64 -30.98 -8.21
CA GLY A 621 20.44 -31.83 -8.45
C GLY A 621 20.04 -31.87 -9.92
N CYS A 622 20.17 -30.76 -10.64
CA CYS A 622 19.87 -30.68 -12.08
C CYS A 622 20.91 -31.39 -12.96
N LEU A 623 22.16 -31.41 -12.59
CA LEU A 623 23.23 -32.01 -13.41
C LEU A 623 23.27 -33.55 -13.33
N LEU A 624 22.83 -34.16 -12.24
CA LEU A 624 22.77 -35.62 -12.09
C LEU A 624 21.62 -36.26 -12.85
N VAL A 625 20.52 -35.56 -13.02
CA VAL A 625 19.37 -36.02 -13.83
C VAL A 625 19.74 -36.05 -15.32
N PHE A 626 20.54 -35.10 -15.81
CA PHE A 626 21.00 -35.10 -17.21
C PHE A 626 22.03 -36.20 -17.54
N ARG A 627 22.79 -36.69 -16.57
CA ARG A 627 23.77 -37.76 -16.79
C ARG A 627 23.14 -39.16 -16.86
N LYS A 628 22.05 -39.43 -16.14
CA LYS A 628 21.34 -40.72 -16.20
C LYS A 628 20.52 -40.92 -17.48
N SER A 629 20.15 -39.83 -18.16
CA SER A 629 19.40 -39.90 -19.44
C SER A 629 20.27 -40.27 -20.67
N LYS A 630 21.64 -40.12 -20.59
CA LYS A 630 22.55 -40.45 -21.70
C LYS A 630 23.19 -41.82 -21.60
N SER A 631 22.89 -42.63 -20.58
CA SER A 631 23.47 -43.96 -20.39
C SER A 631 22.53 -45.13 -20.76
N LYS A 632 21.39 -44.82 -21.38
CA LYS A 632 20.50 -45.82 -22.00
C LYS A 632 20.15 -45.39 -23.43
N LYS A 633 21.11 -45.53 -24.32
CA LYS A 633 20.98 -45.82 -25.75
C LYS A 633 22.16 -46.65 -26.17
#